data_7183a76ffbe9dc72361369501e47a5a9
#
_entry.id   7183a76ffbe9dc72361369501e47a5a9
#
_cell.length_a   1.000
_cell.length_b   1.000
_cell.length_c   1.000
_cell.angle_alpha   90.00
_cell.angle_beta   90.00
_cell.angle_gamma   90.00
#
_symmetry.space_group_name_H-M   'P 1'
#
loop_
_entity.id
_entity.type
_entity.pdbx_description
1 polymer ?
#
loop_
_entity_poly.entity_id
_entity_poly.type
_entity_poly.pdbx_seq_one_letter_code
_entity_poly.pdbx_strand_id
1 'polypeptide(L)'
;MNNSEKKKADPAQEAAIRHAEGPCAVIAGPGSGKTFVLTRRILHLITCSGIDPSSILVLTFSKAAALEMRTRFLGQCGREKPGQEVVFGTFHAFFYRILQESTVEKLHMIDTASRWKYLRHLCDVRPDLVPKGAGPEELQTLISRFKNGLPCRYKNLSLLVREYNLFLQNRGCVDFDDMILRCRDLFKKDPGTLRLWRERFQWILVDEFQDVSPAQYELLLMLAFPRCNLFIVGDDDQSIYGFRGADPQTMQRFLQDFHLTQQMSFSDSPVKKATGSPNRLPADKKSIGDLGLPAGGKSIGDLSLPAEGKYIRDSRLPEGQVVFLTANYRCAPEILAAASTLIRANKNRISKTFQARAALEGCFYYRPFSDQETENAFLVRELSGMSPAELAETAVIFRTHASAGQFLSVLEKNHIAFLAEGTMRKQKETTSEREILQDILAYYRAALDLAEKGASRRDLLRIMNRPERWLSGSFLGSDRMGRNALLSGAGLERETILDLTGDLDLLMSLSPVYSIRYLIDNVGYRTFAVRFYREAGPVLDSLCEEAAGFSSPESWISRLEDLLEYSLYKGEEEQKGQGRQKTGKKAPKSCAIKAAGPGVNVITMHACKGLEFDTVYIPGLNEGNIPSRRALISTQIEEERRLLYVAMTRARRSLTLTFLEGTPDRPAAPSRFLLQYTPYRGRVL
;
A
#
# COMPACT_ATOMS: atom_id res chain seq x y z
N MET A 1 -26.39 -2.82 24.00
CA MET A 1 -26.31 -4.29 23.89
C MET A 1 -25.73 -4.61 22.53
N ASN A 2 -24.41 -4.81 22.45
CA ASN A 2 -23.72 -5.14 21.18
C ASN A 2 -23.47 -6.65 21.16
N ASN A 3 -24.35 -7.38 20.50
CA ASN A 3 -24.12 -8.74 20.07
C ASN A 3 -23.17 -8.74 18.86
N SER A 4 -21.86 -8.53 19.08
CA SER A 4 -20.88 -9.00 18.13
C SER A 4 -20.78 -10.51 18.31
N GLU A 5 -21.59 -11.27 17.60
CA GLU A 5 -21.38 -12.70 17.43
C GLU A 5 -19.90 -12.93 17.07
N LYS A 6 -19.17 -13.62 17.96
CA LYS A 6 -17.77 -13.97 17.74
C LYS A 6 -17.72 -14.83 16.48
N LYS A 7 -17.41 -14.24 15.35
CA LYS A 7 -17.28 -14.93 14.05
C LYS A 7 -16.34 -16.12 14.26
N LYS A 8 -16.86 -17.35 14.13
CA LYS A 8 -16.11 -18.57 14.34
C LYS A 8 -15.14 -18.78 13.16
N ALA A 9 -13.90 -19.10 13.46
CA ALA A 9 -12.92 -19.43 12.42
C ALA A 9 -13.32 -20.74 11.72
N ASP A 10 -13.08 -20.81 10.42
CA ASP A 10 -13.17 -22.07 9.69
C ASP A 10 -11.95 -22.98 10.00
N PRO A 11 -11.98 -24.28 9.61
CA PRO A 11 -10.88 -25.19 9.94
C PRO A 11 -9.50 -24.75 9.40
N ALA A 12 -9.44 -24.14 8.23
CA ALA A 12 -8.19 -23.66 7.66
C ALA A 12 -7.69 -22.39 8.38
N GLN A 13 -8.60 -21.48 8.70
CA GLN A 13 -8.29 -20.32 9.53
C GLN A 13 -7.82 -20.75 10.92
N GLU A 14 -8.47 -21.74 11.54
CA GLU A 14 -8.09 -22.25 12.86
C GLU A 14 -6.70 -22.91 12.82
N ALA A 15 -6.39 -23.70 11.77
CA ALA A 15 -5.08 -24.29 11.57
C ALA A 15 -3.97 -23.22 11.48
N ALA A 16 -4.21 -22.13 10.74
CA ALA A 16 -3.28 -21.02 10.64
C ALA A 16 -3.12 -20.26 11.98
N ILE A 17 -4.21 -20.05 12.71
CA ILE A 17 -4.19 -19.36 14.01
C ILE A 17 -3.39 -20.15 15.03
N ARG A 18 -3.56 -21.49 15.07
CA ARG A 18 -2.91 -22.39 16.05
C ARG A 18 -1.55 -22.91 15.62
N HIS A 19 -1.02 -22.50 14.47
CA HIS A 19 0.32 -22.92 14.04
C HIS A 19 1.32 -22.76 15.20
N ALA A 20 2.17 -23.76 15.40
CA ALA A 20 3.20 -23.75 16.44
C ALA A 20 4.38 -22.84 16.04
N GLU A 21 5.57 -23.20 16.44
CA GLU A 21 6.84 -22.54 16.05
C GLU A 21 7.22 -22.87 14.61
N GLY A 22 8.07 -22.03 14.03
CA GLY A 22 8.63 -22.20 12.70
C GLY A 22 7.94 -21.41 11.60
N PRO A 23 8.35 -21.62 10.34
CA PRO A 23 7.85 -20.88 9.21
C PRO A 23 6.43 -21.32 8.83
N CYS A 24 5.55 -20.37 8.58
CA CYS A 24 4.19 -20.65 8.11
C CYS A 24 3.81 -19.74 6.95
N ALA A 25 3.35 -20.34 5.86
CA ALA A 25 2.81 -19.62 4.72
C ALA A 25 1.29 -19.79 4.65
N VAL A 26 0.55 -18.68 4.77
CA VAL A 26 -0.89 -18.66 4.56
C VAL A 26 -1.19 -18.09 3.18
N ILE A 27 -1.55 -18.98 2.26
CA ILE A 27 -1.94 -18.64 0.90
C ILE A 27 -3.44 -18.32 0.91
N ALA A 28 -3.77 -17.04 0.74
CA ALA A 28 -5.09 -16.54 1.08
C ALA A 28 -5.67 -15.70 -0.07
N GLY A 29 -6.82 -16.08 -0.58
CA GLY A 29 -7.51 -15.32 -1.62
C GLY A 29 -8.16 -14.03 -1.14
N PRO A 30 -8.79 -13.28 -2.07
CA PRO A 30 -9.59 -12.13 -1.72
C PRO A 30 -10.75 -12.54 -0.79
N GLY A 31 -11.05 -11.72 0.21
CA GLY A 31 -12.18 -11.99 1.13
C GLY A 31 -12.07 -13.25 1.99
N SER A 32 -10.89 -13.89 2.09
CA SER A 32 -10.67 -15.12 2.89
C SER A 32 -10.43 -14.88 4.37
N GLY A 33 -10.37 -13.61 4.82
CA GLY A 33 -10.16 -13.26 6.21
C GLY A 33 -8.70 -13.17 6.64
N LYS A 34 -7.78 -12.76 5.77
CA LYS A 34 -6.35 -12.54 6.07
C LYS A 34 -6.13 -11.80 7.39
N THR A 35 -6.70 -10.60 7.51
CA THR A 35 -6.58 -9.76 8.72
C THR A 35 -7.20 -10.40 9.95
N PHE A 36 -8.30 -11.17 9.78
CA PHE A 36 -8.91 -11.92 10.85
C PHE A 36 -7.96 -13.00 11.39
N VAL A 37 -7.32 -13.76 10.51
CA VAL A 37 -6.36 -14.80 10.90
C VAL A 37 -5.17 -14.17 11.61
N LEU A 38 -4.59 -13.08 11.07
CA LEU A 38 -3.44 -12.41 11.69
C LEU A 38 -3.76 -11.89 13.09
N THR A 39 -4.87 -11.16 13.26
CA THR A 39 -5.25 -10.62 14.59
C THR A 39 -5.54 -11.70 15.60
N ARG A 40 -6.21 -12.79 15.18
CA ARG A 40 -6.50 -13.95 16.05
C ARG A 40 -5.24 -14.74 16.39
N ARG A 41 -4.29 -14.87 15.46
CA ARG A 41 -3.00 -15.49 15.72
C ARG A 41 -2.21 -14.72 16.77
N ILE A 42 -2.10 -13.39 16.64
CA ILE A 42 -1.43 -12.57 17.66
C ILE A 42 -2.06 -12.80 19.03
N LEU A 43 -3.39 -12.77 19.10
CA LEU A 43 -4.10 -13.02 20.34
C LEU A 43 -3.81 -14.43 20.88
N HIS A 44 -3.80 -15.46 20.02
CA HIS A 44 -3.47 -16.83 20.40
C HIS A 44 -2.04 -16.98 20.95
N LEU A 45 -1.05 -16.36 20.29
CA LEU A 45 0.33 -16.34 20.77
C LEU A 45 0.45 -15.77 22.19
N ILE A 46 -0.25 -14.69 22.47
CA ILE A 46 -0.21 -14.03 23.77
C ILE A 46 -0.99 -14.84 24.82
N THR A 47 -2.24 -15.20 24.53
CA THR A 47 -3.17 -15.74 25.55
C THR A 47 -3.05 -17.24 25.75
N CYS A 48 -2.69 -17.99 24.71
CA CYS A 48 -2.64 -19.45 24.75
C CYS A 48 -1.21 -19.99 24.82
N SER A 49 -0.29 -19.34 24.11
CA SER A 49 1.14 -19.75 24.07
C SER A 49 2.00 -18.99 25.07
N GLY A 50 1.48 -17.97 25.77
CA GLY A 50 2.20 -17.21 26.79
C GLY A 50 3.36 -16.37 26.23
N ILE A 51 3.32 -16.01 24.93
CA ILE A 51 4.37 -15.22 24.29
C ILE A 51 4.28 -13.77 24.73
N ASP A 52 5.44 -13.20 25.08
CA ASP A 52 5.55 -11.80 25.43
C ASP A 52 5.15 -10.91 24.23
N PRO A 53 4.14 -10.03 24.37
CA PRO A 53 3.68 -9.14 23.32
C PRO A 53 4.79 -8.29 22.71
N SER A 54 5.78 -7.86 23.49
CA SER A 54 6.90 -7.04 23.02
C SER A 54 7.85 -7.78 22.07
N SER A 55 7.80 -9.11 22.05
CA SER A 55 8.58 -9.96 21.16
C SER A 55 7.90 -10.20 19.80
N ILE A 56 6.70 -9.65 19.58
CA ILE A 56 5.91 -9.84 18.37
C ILE A 56 6.01 -8.61 17.47
N LEU A 57 6.50 -8.82 16.24
CA LEU A 57 6.58 -7.82 15.18
C LEU A 57 5.58 -8.14 14.07
N VAL A 58 4.73 -7.17 13.72
CA VAL A 58 3.76 -7.26 12.63
C VAL A 58 4.08 -6.24 11.56
N LEU A 59 4.45 -6.71 10.37
CA LEU A 59 4.82 -5.88 9.23
C LEU A 59 3.73 -5.88 8.17
N THR A 60 3.40 -4.70 7.66
CA THR A 60 2.42 -4.49 6.60
C THR A 60 3.00 -3.61 5.49
N PHE A 61 2.30 -3.54 4.35
CA PHE A 61 2.74 -2.71 3.23
C PHE A 61 2.52 -1.21 3.46
N SER A 62 1.46 -0.82 4.16
CA SER A 62 1.10 0.59 4.38
C SER A 62 0.84 0.91 5.85
N LYS A 63 1.12 2.16 6.27
CA LYS A 63 0.82 2.62 7.64
C LYS A 63 -0.69 2.52 7.95
N ALA A 64 -1.55 2.78 6.97
CA ALA A 64 -2.99 2.65 7.15
C ALA A 64 -3.39 1.20 7.49
N ALA A 65 -2.83 0.21 6.78
CA ALA A 65 -3.06 -1.20 7.08
C ALA A 65 -2.52 -1.60 8.47
N ALA A 66 -1.33 -1.11 8.84
CA ALA A 66 -0.76 -1.35 10.17
C ALA A 66 -1.65 -0.79 11.28
N LEU A 67 -2.13 0.44 11.11
CA LEU A 67 -3.03 1.10 12.06
C LEU A 67 -4.38 0.39 12.17
N GLU A 68 -4.98 0.04 11.03
CA GLU A 68 -6.25 -0.70 11.00
C GLU A 68 -6.12 -2.05 11.70
N MET A 69 -5.05 -2.79 11.41
CA MET A 69 -4.80 -4.09 12.03
C MET A 69 -4.61 -3.96 13.54
N ARG A 70 -3.81 -2.97 13.97
CA ARG A 70 -3.62 -2.64 15.39
C ARG A 70 -4.96 -2.32 16.07
N THR A 71 -5.78 -1.47 15.46
CA THR A 71 -7.09 -1.09 16.00
C THR A 71 -8.01 -2.29 16.14
N ARG A 72 -8.09 -3.14 15.10
CA ARG A 72 -8.89 -4.38 15.13
C ARG A 72 -8.39 -5.35 16.20
N PHE A 73 -7.07 -5.49 16.32
CA PHE A 73 -6.46 -6.35 17.34
C PHE A 73 -6.77 -5.86 18.75
N LEU A 74 -6.51 -4.58 19.06
CA LEU A 74 -6.81 -3.98 20.36
C LEU A 74 -8.29 -4.05 20.74
N GLY A 75 -9.19 -3.94 19.74
CA GLY A 75 -10.63 -4.15 19.93
C GLY A 75 -11.00 -5.57 20.36
N GLN A 76 -10.13 -6.57 20.11
CA GLN A 76 -10.32 -7.97 20.53
C GLN A 76 -9.70 -8.31 21.89
N CYS A 77 -8.74 -7.52 22.38
CA CYS A 77 -7.99 -7.79 23.61
C CYS A 77 -8.78 -7.54 24.91
N GLY A 78 -10.00 -6.99 24.85
CA GLY A 78 -10.80 -6.72 26.04
C GLY A 78 -10.24 -5.60 26.93
N ARG A 79 -10.60 -5.61 28.24
CA ARG A 79 -10.22 -4.56 29.20
C ARG A 79 -8.76 -4.62 29.64
N GLU A 80 -8.13 -5.78 29.67
CA GLU A 80 -6.77 -5.98 30.18
C GLU A 80 -5.68 -5.58 29.17
N LYS A 81 -6.02 -5.31 27.91
CA LYS A 81 -5.14 -4.85 26.83
C LYS A 81 -3.71 -5.44 26.85
N PRO A 82 -3.53 -6.76 26.97
CA PRO A 82 -2.21 -7.38 27.07
C PRO A 82 -1.36 -7.21 25.79
N GLY A 83 -1.89 -6.61 24.75
CA GLY A 83 -1.24 -6.50 23.45
C GLY A 83 -0.82 -5.09 23.05
N GLN A 84 -0.76 -4.12 23.97
CA GLN A 84 -0.30 -2.75 23.65
C GLN A 84 1.16 -2.71 23.21
N GLU A 85 1.97 -3.69 23.62
CA GLU A 85 3.39 -3.80 23.34
C GLU A 85 3.72 -4.48 22.02
N VAL A 86 2.72 -5.07 21.34
CA VAL A 86 2.91 -5.64 20.01
C VAL A 86 3.29 -4.54 19.02
N VAL A 87 4.39 -4.73 18.30
CA VAL A 87 4.89 -3.74 17.34
C VAL A 87 4.24 -3.93 15.98
N PHE A 88 3.48 -2.93 15.53
CA PHE A 88 2.90 -2.87 14.19
C PHE A 88 3.59 -1.78 13.38
N GLY A 89 3.98 -2.08 12.16
CA GLY A 89 4.64 -1.08 11.31
C GLY A 89 4.73 -1.47 9.85
N THR A 90 5.29 -0.57 9.05
CA THR A 90 5.69 -0.88 7.68
C THR A 90 7.15 -1.30 7.63
N PHE A 91 7.55 -2.02 6.57
CA PHE A 91 8.94 -2.39 6.36
C PHE A 91 9.90 -1.19 6.47
N HIS A 92 9.61 -0.13 5.73
CA HIS A 92 10.48 1.05 5.73
C HIS A 92 10.55 1.73 7.11
N ALA A 93 9.43 1.90 7.80
CA ALA A 93 9.44 2.52 9.14
C ALA A 93 10.23 1.68 10.14
N PHE A 94 10.07 0.36 10.08
CA PHE A 94 10.78 -0.56 10.99
C PHE A 94 12.29 -0.57 10.71
N PHE A 95 12.72 -0.73 9.46
CA PHE A 95 14.14 -0.74 9.11
C PHE A 95 14.81 0.63 9.27
N TYR A 96 14.08 1.72 9.02
CA TYR A 96 14.55 3.06 9.33
C TYR A 96 14.79 3.24 10.84
N ARG A 97 13.90 2.73 11.67
CA ARG A 97 14.08 2.73 13.14
C ARG A 97 15.34 1.98 13.56
N ILE A 98 15.60 0.80 12.97
CA ILE A 98 16.85 0.06 13.23
C ILE A 98 18.06 0.93 12.92
N LEU A 99 18.08 1.59 11.77
CA LEU A 99 19.18 2.48 11.39
C LEU A 99 19.33 3.65 12.36
N GLN A 100 18.24 4.29 12.78
CA GLN A 100 18.27 5.39 13.73
C GLN A 100 18.78 4.98 15.11
N GLU A 101 18.37 3.82 15.62
CA GLU A 101 18.79 3.33 16.94
C GLU A 101 20.24 2.78 16.93
N SER A 102 20.75 2.35 15.77
CA SER A 102 22.04 1.65 15.64
C SER A 102 23.15 2.49 14.99
N THR A 103 22.86 3.67 14.44
CA THR A 103 23.87 4.52 13.78
C THR A 103 23.85 5.93 14.35
N VAL A 104 25.04 6.54 14.46
CA VAL A 104 25.18 7.94 14.91
C VAL A 104 24.87 8.91 13.75
N GLU A 105 24.96 8.44 12.52
CA GLU A 105 24.78 9.25 11.31
C GLU A 105 23.30 9.48 11.02
N LYS A 106 22.87 10.76 11.01
CA LYS A 106 21.50 11.11 10.62
C LYS A 106 21.33 10.90 9.12
N LEU A 107 20.39 10.05 8.73
CA LEU A 107 20.06 9.82 7.35
C LEU A 107 19.16 10.95 6.82
N HIS A 108 19.61 11.65 5.78
CA HIS A 108 18.82 12.66 5.09
C HIS A 108 18.16 12.05 3.86
N MET A 109 16.84 12.12 3.79
CA MET A 109 16.09 11.65 2.63
C MET A 109 16.20 12.65 1.48
N ILE A 110 16.47 12.14 0.27
CA ILE A 110 16.44 13.00 -0.93
C ILE A 110 15.01 13.50 -1.17
N ASP A 111 14.86 14.79 -1.37
CA ASP A 111 13.58 15.33 -1.81
C ASP A 111 13.29 14.94 -3.26
N THR A 112 11.99 14.75 -3.63
CA THR A 112 11.63 14.28 -4.99
C THR A 112 11.91 15.35 -6.03
N ALA A 113 11.79 16.66 -5.73
CA ALA A 113 12.06 17.68 -6.72
C ALA A 113 13.53 17.60 -7.15
N SER A 114 14.46 17.52 -6.21
CA SER A 114 15.89 17.32 -6.47
C SER A 114 16.16 16.00 -7.21
N ARG A 115 15.49 14.90 -6.80
CA ARG A 115 15.59 13.62 -7.48
C ARG A 115 15.08 13.71 -8.92
N TRP A 116 13.91 14.28 -9.17
CA TRP A 116 13.33 14.46 -10.50
C TRP A 116 14.19 15.37 -11.38
N LYS A 117 14.72 16.47 -10.81
CA LYS A 117 15.62 17.36 -11.52
C LYS A 117 16.88 16.61 -11.99
N TYR A 118 17.43 15.76 -11.10
CA TYR A 118 18.61 14.96 -11.46
C TYR A 118 18.30 13.88 -12.49
N LEU A 119 17.19 13.16 -12.37
CA LEU A 119 16.80 12.15 -13.35
C LEU A 119 16.54 12.75 -14.74
N ARG A 120 15.94 13.96 -14.82
CA ARG A 120 15.83 14.71 -16.08
C ARG A 120 17.21 15.07 -16.63
N HIS A 121 18.08 15.62 -15.78
CA HIS A 121 19.45 15.95 -16.16
C HIS A 121 20.19 14.73 -16.72
N LEU A 122 20.03 13.55 -16.12
CA LEU A 122 20.61 12.31 -16.67
C LEU A 122 20.05 11.97 -18.06
N CYS A 123 18.76 12.17 -18.31
CA CYS A 123 18.17 11.97 -19.63
C CYS A 123 18.82 12.90 -20.69
N ASP A 124 19.13 14.12 -20.30
CA ASP A 124 19.65 15.15 -21.22
C ASP A 124 21.17 15.01 -21.44
N VAL A 125 21.93 14.75 -20.37
CA VAL A 125 23.42 14.83 -20.39
C VAL A 125 24.07 13.44 -20.59
N ARG A 126 23.40 12.37 -20.20
CA ARG A 126 23.93 10.99 -20.30
C ARG A 126 22.99 10.07 -21.08
N PRO A 127 22.66 10.40 -22.33
CA PRO A 127 21.80 9.55 -23.17
C PRO A 127 22.39 8.15 -23.42
N ASP A 128 23.72 8.00 -23.23
CA ASP A 128 24.44 6.72 -23.25
C ASP A 128 24.01 5.76 -22.10
N LEU A 129 23.59 6.33 -20.96
CA LEU A 129 23.14 5.59 -19.78
C LEU A 129 21.61 5.44 -19.68
N VAL A 130 20.87 6.03 -20.61
CA VAL A 130 19.40 6.06 -20.58
C VAL A 130 18.85 5.18 -21.71
N PRO A 131 17.88 4.30 -21.42
CA PRO A 131 17.21 3.57 -22.50
C PRO A 131 16.55 4.51 -23.49
N LYS A 132 16.60 4.19 -24.79
CA LYS A 132 16.00 5.04 -25.84
C LYS A 132 14.51 5.28 -25.55
N GLY A 133 14.14 6.56 -25.48
CA GLY A 133 12.76 6.98 -25.21
C GLY A 133 12.33 6.89 -23.76
N ALA A 134 13.20 6.48 -22.83
CA ALA A 134 12.89 6.45 -21.42
C ALA A 134 12.89 7.86 -20.81
N GLY A 135 11.83 8.16 -20.05
CA GLY A 135 11.73 9.37 -19.24
C GLY A 135 12.21 9.17 -17.79
N PRO A 136 12.25 10.25 -17.01
CA PRO A 136 12.66 10.20 -15.60
C PRO A 136 11.91 9.18 -14.74
N GLU A 137 10.61 8.95 -15.00
CA GLU A 137 9.79 7.94 -14.31
C GLU A 137 10.28 6.52 -14.54
N GLU A 138 10.65 6.24 -15.79
CA GLU A 138 11.16 4.92 -16.17
C GLU A 138 12.55 4.68 -15.59
N LEU A 139 13.42 5.71 -15.57
CA LEU A 139 14.72 5.65 -14.91
C LEU A 139 14.56 5.34 -13.41
N GLN A 140 13.65 6.06 -12.73
CA GLN A 140 13.37 5.80 -11.33
C GLN A 140 12.93 4.36 -11.10
N THR A 141 12.04 3.84 -11.94
CA THR A 141 11.56 2.46 -11.85
C THR A 141 12.70 1.46 -12.05
N LEU A 142 13.57 1.69 -13.02
CA LEU A 142 14.75 0.83 -13.29
C LEU A 142 15.72 0.83 -12.11
N ILE A 143 16.02 2.01 -11.55
CA ILE A 143 16.91 2.17 -10.39
C ILE A 143 16.31 1.43 -9.17
N SER A 144 15.04 1.65 -8.88
CA SER A 144 14.36 0.98 -7.76
C SER A 144 14.33 -0.53 -7.93
N ARG A 145 14.00 -1.03 -9.13
CA ARG A 145 14.04 -2.47 -9.42
C ARG A 145 15.41 -3.08 -9.20
N PHE A 146 16.47 -2.40 -9.65
CA PHE A 146 17.85 -2.85 -9.45
C PHE A 146 18.21 -2.89 -7.95
N LYS A 147 17.94 -1.82 -7.21
CA LYS A 147 18.19 -1.73 -5.77
C LYS A 147 17.44 -2.82 -4.99
N ASN A 148 16.24 -3.18 -5.42
CA ASN A 148 15.44 -4.23 -4.81
C ASN A 148 15.80 -5.66 -5.28
N GLY A 149 16.85 -5.84 -6.10
CA GLY A 149 17.31 -7.15 -6.56
C GLY A 149 16.44 -7.79 -7.64
N LEU A 150 15.62 -7.01 -8.33
CA LEU A 150 14.76 -7.51 -9.41
C LEU A 150 15.53 -7.61 -10.74
N PRO A 151 15.28 -8.65 -11.53
CA PRO A 151 15.93 -8.77 -12.83
C PRO A 151 15.56 -7.63 -13.77
N CYS A 152 16.56 -6.98 -14.32
CA CYS A 152 16.42 -5.90 -15.29
C CYS A 152 17.32 -6.17 -16.49
N ARG A 153 16.74 -6.16 -17.70
CA ARG A 153 17.50 -6.41 -18.95
C ARG A 153 17.94 -5.09 -19.59
N TYR A 154 18.75 -4.31 -18.88
CA TYR A 154 19.33 -3.09 -19.43
C TYR A 154 20.84 -3.13 -19.26
N LYS A 155 21.59 -3.04 -20.38
CA LYS A 155 23.05 -3.23 -20.41
C LYS A 155 23.80 -2.26 -19.51
N ASN A 156 23.37 -0.99 -19.45
CA ASN A 156 24.06 0.06 -18.70
C ASN A 156 23.44 0.34 -17.32
N LEU A 157 22.59 -0.58 -16.82
CA LEU A 157 21.85 -0.35 -15.57
C LEU A 157 22.75 -0.15 -14.35
N SER A 158 23.82 -0.93 -14.23
CA SER A 158 24.79 -0.80 -13.12
C SER A 158 25.50 0.55 -13.13
N LEU A 159 25.82 1.08 -14.31
CA LEU A 159 26.42 2.40 -14.48
C LEU A 159 25.42 3.49 -14.14
N LEU A 160 24.17 3.38 -14.60
CA LEU A 160 23.09 4.31 -14.28
C LEU A 160 22.87 4.40 -12.76
N VAL A 161 22.78 3.24 -12.08
CA VAL A 161 22.60 3.18 -10.62
C VAL A 161 23.81 3.76 -9.89
N ARG A 162 25.03 3.49 -10.38
CA ARG A 162 26.25 4.08 -9.81
C ARG A 162 26.24 5.60 -9.89
N GLU A 163 25.92 6.19 -11.04
CA GLU A 163 25.80 7.63 -11.22
C GLU A 163 24.74 8.23 -10.27
N TYR A 164 23.60 7.58 -10.17
CA TYR A 164 22.55 8.00 -9.25
C TYR A 164 22.98 7.93 -7.77
N ASN A 165 23.67 6.87 -7.37
CA ASN A 165 24.20 6.73 -6.02
C ASN A 165 25.28 7.75 -5.69
N LEU A 166 26.17 8.09 -6.64
CA LEU A 166 27.15 9.18 -6.50
C LEU A 166 26.47 10.53 -6.27
N PHE A 167 25.39 10.80 -7.01
CA PHE A 167 24.57 12.00 -6.80
C PHE A 167 24.00 12.06 -5.38
N LEU A 168 23.45 10.95 -4.87
CA LEU A 168 22.93 10.87 -3.48
C LEU A 168 24.05 11.09 -2.46
N GLN A 169 25.20 10.42 -2.64
CA GLN A 169 26.37 10.55 -1.75
C GLN A 169 26.91 11.97 -1.69
N ASN A 170 27.05 12.65 -2.84
CA ASN A 170 27.54 14.03 -2.93
C ASN A 170 26.63 15.04 -2.19
N ARG A 171 25.37 14.64 -1.92
CA ARG A 171 24.40 15.45 -1.16
C ARG A 171 24.19 14.97 0.26
N GLY A 172 24.89 13.94 0.69
CA GLY A 172 24.68 13.31 1.98
C GLY A 172 23.25 12.72 2.15
N CYS A 173 22.61 12.34 1.03
CA CYS A 173 21.23 11.89 1.02
C CYS A 173 21.09 10.40 0.72
N VAL A 174 19.92 9.85 1.05
CA VAL A 174 19.48 8.49 0.73
C VAL A 174 18.08 8.53 0.13
N ASP A 175 17.73 7.51 -0.66
CA ASP A 175 16.35 7.28 -1.09
C ASP A 175 15.68 6.17 -0.24
N PHE A 176 14.40 5.88 -0.52
CA PHE A 176 13.67 4.86 0.22
C PHE A 176 14.25 3.46 0.07
N ASP A 177 14.76 3.12 -1.11
CA ASP A 177 15.37 1.80 -1.36
C ASP A 177 16.69 1.65 -0.57
N ASP A 178 17.44 2.76 -0.41
CA ASP A 178 18.68 2.77 0.36
C ASP A 178 18.47 2.45 1.85
N MET A 179 17.31 2.76 2.43
CA MET A 179 17.03 2.38 3.83
C MET A 179 17.13 0.86 4.02
N ILE A 180 16.52 0.12 3.09
CA ILE A 180 16.53 -1.34 3.11
C ILE A 180 17.96 -1.87 2.92
N LEU A 181 18.68 -1.34 1.92
CA LEU A 181 20.04 -1.76 1.62
C LEU A 181 21.03 -1.43 2.74
N ARG A 182 20.95 -0.22 3.32
CA ARG A 182 21.82 0.18 4.44
C ARG A 182 21.55 -0.64 5.71
N CYS A 183 20.29 -0.98 6.00
CA CYS A 183 19.98 -1.86 7.11
C CYS A 183 20.56 -3.27 6.89
N ARG A 184 20.48 -3.80 5.68
CA ARG A 184 21.12 -5.05 5.31
C ARG A 184 22.64 -5.00 5.50
N ASP A 185 23.28 -3.93 5.04
CA ASP A 185 24.73 -3.75 5.13
C ASP A 185 25.17 -3.57 6.60
N LEU A 186 24.37 -2.88 7.42
CA LEU A 186 24.55 -2.77 8.86
C LEU A 186 24.57 -4.16 9.52
N PHE A 187 23.57 -4.98 9.24
CA PHE A 187 23.46 -6.33 9.80
C PHE A 187 24.59 -7.26 9.36
N LYS A 188 25.14 -7.06 8.15
CA LYS A 188 26.32 -7.81 7.66
C LYS A 188 27.60 -7.34 8.34
N LYS A 189 27.74 -6.04 8.62
CA LYS A 189 28.94 -5.45 9.24
C LYS A 189 28.97 -5.59 10.76
N ASP A 190 27.80 -5.53 11.39
CA ASP A 190 27.62 -5.61 12.84
C ASP A 190 26.66 -6.74 13.24
N PRO A 191 27.19 -7.97 13.42
CA PRO A 191 26.41 -9.10 13.91
C PRO A 191 25.87 -8.90 15.32
N GLY A 192 26.47 -8.01 16.13
CA GLY A 192 25.99 -7.68 17.47
C GLY A 192 24.63 -6.97 17.42
N THR A 193 24.54 -5.93 16.61
CA THR A 193 23.27 -5.24 16.35
C THR A 193 22.20 -6.20 15.82
N LEU A 194 22.54 -7.07 14.84
CA LEU A 194 21.61 -8.08 14.34
C LEU A 194 21.11 -9.01 15.47
N ARG A 195 21.99 -9.45 16.36
CA ARG A 195 21.64 -10.31 17.50
C ARG A 195 20.62 -9.63 18.42
N LEU A 196 20.85 -8.36 18.78
CA LEU A 196 19.94 -7.58 19.64
C LEU A 196 18.52 -7.53 19.07
N TRP A 197 18.39 -7.27 17.75
CA TRP A 197 17.10 -7.19 17.10
C TRP A 197 16.42 -8.56 16.96
N ARG A 198 17.18 -9.66 16.78
CA ARG A 198 16.68 -11.05 16.79
C ARG A 198 16.18 -11.47 18.17
N GLU A 199 16.85 -11.04 19.24
CA GLU A 199 16.43 -11.31 20.60
C GLU A 199 15.18 -10.53 20.97
N ARG A 200 15.07 -9.29 20.49
CA ARG A 200 13.90 -8.44 20.70
C ARG A 200 12.66 -8.97 19.96
N PHE A 201 12.78 -9.36 18.69
CA PHE A 201 11.65 -9.82 17.88
C PHE A 201 11.79 -11.28 17.50
N GLN A 202 11.13 -12.12 18.27
CA GLN A 202 11.20 -13.57 18.12
C GLN A 202 10.08 -14.13 17.24
N TRP A 203 9.00 -13.37 17.05
CA TRP A 203 7.83 -13.71 16.24
C TRP A 203 7.57 -12.60 15.23
N ILE A 204 7.69 -12.94 13.96
CA ILE A 204 7.53 -11.98 12.86
C ILE A 204 6.34 -12.41 12.02
N LEU A 205 5.33 -11.53 11.95
CA LEU A 205 4.13 -11.73 11.13
C LEU A 205 4.13 -10.71 10.00
N VAL A 206 3.86 -11.15 8.77
CA VAL A 206 3.89 -10.29 7.59
C VAL A 206 2.57 -10.40 6.83
N ASP A 207 1.88 -9.28 6.67
CA ASP A 207 0.68 -9.17 5.83
C ASP A 207 1.03 -8.71 4.42
N GLU A 208 0.18 -9.06 3.45
CA GLU A 208 0.36 -8.74 2.02
C GLU A 208 1.77 -9.12 1.51
N PHE A 209 2.24 -10.31 1.88
CA PHE A 209 3.60 -10.76 1.60
C PHE A 209 3.96 -10.80 0.10
N GLN A 210 2.97 -10.89 -0.79
CA GLN A 210 3.19 -10.81 -2.24
C GLN A 210 3.71 -9.45 -2.72
N ASP A 211 3.66 -8.41 -1.88
CA ASP A 211 4.17 -7.07 -2.21
C ASP A 211 5.58 -6.82 -1.63
N VAL A 212 6.18 -7.84 -1.00
CA VAL A 212 7.54 -7.78 -0.43
C VAL A 212 8.58 -7.89 -1.54
N SER A 213 9.57 -6.98 -1.52
CA SER A 213 10.70 -7.05 -2.45
C SER A 213 11.72 -8.12 -2.05
N PRO A 214 12.55 -8.61 -2.98
CA PRO A 214 13.64 -9.54 -2.64
C PRO A 214 14.58 -9.00 -1.56
N ALA A 215 14.90 -7.71 -1.58
CA ALA A 215 15.76 -7.08 -0.58
C ALA A 215 15.11 -7.05 0.82
N GLN A 216 13.80 -6.78 0.90
CA GLN A 216 13.05 -6.85 2.15
C GLN A 216 12.95 -8.29 2.67
N TYR A 217 12.77 -9.25 1.78
CA TYR A 217 12.74 -10.66 2.14
C TYR A 217 14.08 -11.13 2.71
N GLU A 218 15.23 -10.74 2.11
CA GLU A 218 16.57 -11.02 2.66
C GLU A 218 16.70 -10.51 4.11
N LEU A 219 16.27 -9.29 4.39
CA LEU A 219 16.27 -8.72 5.74
C LEU A 219 15.36 -9.46 6.71
N LEU A 220 14.18 -9.90 6.27
CA LEU A 220 13.29 -10.73 7.09
C LEU A 220 13.97 -12.05 7.48
N LEU A 221 14.62 -12.71 6.53
CA LEU A 221 15.37 -13.93 6.81
C LEU A 221 16.52 -13.68 7.79
N MET A 222 17.26 -12.59 7.61
CA MET A 222 18.32 -12.22 8.57
C MET A 222 17.77 -12.04 9.97
N LEU A 223 16.62 -11.42 10.16
CA LEU A 223 15.99 -11.21 11.48
C LEU A 223 15.39 -12.50 12.05
N ALA A 224 14.69 -13.28 11.23
CA ALA A 224 13.97 -14.47 11.69
C ALA A 224 14.90 -15.62 12.07
N PHE A 225 16.05 -15.75 11.41
CA PHE A 225 16.98 -16.83 11.63
C PHE A 225 17.72 -16.70 12.97
N PRO A 226 18.00 -17.77 13.77
CA PRO A 226 17.75 -19.18 13.44
C PRO A 226 16.37 -19.74 13.84
N ARG A 227 15.55 -18.99 14.61
CA ARG A 227 14.26 -19.48 15.10
C ARG A 227 13.22 -19.69 14.00
N CYS A 228 13.25 -18.82 12.99
CA CYS A 228 12.36 -18.85 11.82
C CYS A 228 10.87 -18.84 12.16
N ASN A 229 10.45 -18.23 13.30
CA ASN A 229 9.05 -17.98 13.61
C ASN A 229 8.50 -16.87 12.69
N LEU A 230 8.48 -17.16 11.40
CA LEU A 230 8.08 -16.23 10.34
C LEU A 230 6.75 -16.69 9.75
N PHE A 231 5.70 -15.94 10.07
CA PHE A 231 4.34 -16.20 9.62
C PHE A 231 3.97 -15.21 8.52
N ILE A 232 3.81 -15.69 7.30
CA ILE A 232 3.47 -14.85 6.16
C ILE A 232 2.03 -15.10 5.70
N VAL A 233 1.34 -14.02 5.34
CA VAL A 233 0.01 -14.07 4.75
C VAL A 233 0.01 -13.28 3.46
N GLY A 234 -0.54 -13.85 2.39
CA GLY A 234 -0.58 -13.16 1.11
C GLY A 234 -1.38 -13.88 0.04
N ASP A 235 -1.53 -13.18 -1.09
CA ASP A 235 -2.15 -13.65 -2.32
C ASP A 235 -1.31 -13.20 -3.53
N ASP A 236 -0.54 -14.09 -4.12
CA ASP A 236 0.29 -13.78 -5.29
C ASP A 236 -0.52 -13.29 -6.50
N ASP A 237 -1.81 -13.65 -6.58
CA ASP A 237 -2.74 -13.12 -7.57
C ASP A 237 -3.14 -11.64 -7.33
N GLN A 238 -2.81 -11.09 -6.15
CA GLN A 238 -3.04 -9.68 -5.81
C GLN A 238 -1.75 -8.84 -5.77
N SER A 239 -0.63 -9.35 -6.30
CA SER A 239 0.61 -8.59 -6.43
C SER A 239 0.51 -7.61 -7.60
N ILE A 240 0.37 -6.32 -7.28
CA ILE A 240 0.16 -5.22 -8.24
C ILE A 240 1.13 -4.05 -8.05
N TYR A 241 2.15 -4.20 -7.21
CA TYR A 241 3.15 -3.17 -6.92
C TYR A 241 4.55 -3.50 -7.48
N GLY A 242 4.60 -4.24 -8.60
CA GLY A 242 5.87 -4.55 -9.28
C GLY A 242 6.68 -3.31 -9.66
N PHE A 243 6.02 -2.19 -9.95
CA PHE A 243 6.67 -0.90 -10.20
C PHE A 243 7.31 -0.28 -8.94
N ARG A 244 6.98 -0.76 -7.73
CA ARG A 244 7.62 -0.39 -6.45
C ARG A 244 8.60 -1.45 -5.94
N GLY A 245 9.01 -2.38 -6.77
CA GLY A 245 9.96 -3.43 -6.40
C GLY A 245 9.35 -4.70 -5.81
N ALA A 246 8.01 -4.82 -5.76
CA ALA A 246 7.36 -6.06 -5.37
C ALA A 246 7.65 -7.18 -6.39
N ASP A 247 7.83 -8.41 -5.89
CA ASP A 247 8.04 -9.58 -6.72
C ASP A 247 7.03 -10.68 -6.33
N PRO A 248 6.07 -11.02 -7.19
CA PRO A 248 5.11 -12.09 -6.89
C PRO A 248 5.77 -13.45 -6.67
N GLN A 249 7.01 -13.65 -7.15
CA GLN A 249 7.78 -14.87 -6.93
C GLN A 249 8.35 -14.98 -5.50
N THR A 250 8.35 -13.89 -4.72
CA THR A 250 8.84 -13.90 -3.33
C THR A 250 8.07 -14.91 -2.46
N MET A 251 6.76 -15.07 -2.68
CA MET A 251 5.99 -16.12 -1.99
C MET A 251 6.42 -17.53 -2.39
N GLN A 252 6.66 -17.77 -3.68
CA GLN A 252 7.15 -19.06 -4.16
C GLN A 252 8.57 -19.35 -3.63
N ARG A 253 9.42 -18.31 -3.56
CA ARG A 253 10.77 -18.42 -2.97
C ARG A 253 10.68 -18.80 -1.50
N PHE A 254 9.79 -18.18 -0.71
CA PHE A 254 9.57 -18.58 0.68
C PHE A 254 9.21 -20.07 0.80
N LEU A 255 8.30 -20.57 -0.04
CA LEU A 255 7.91 -21.97 -0.05
C LEU A 255 9.08 -22.91 -0.42
N GLN A 256 9.96 -22.48 -1.32
CA GLN A 256 11.16 -23.24 -1.71
C GLN A 256 12.21 -23.22 -0.61
N ASP A 257 12.51 -22.06 -0.04
CA ASP A 257 13.53 -21.85 0.98
C ASP A 257 13.25 -22.68 2.24
N PHE A 258 12.00 -22.82 2.62
CA PHE A 258 11.57 -23.62 3.78
C PHE A 258 11.05 -25.03 3.41
N HIS A 259 11.31 -25.51 2.19
CA HIS A 259 10.91 -26.84 1.70
C HIS A 259 9.41 -27.15 1.81
N LEU A 260 8.56 -26.14 1.74
CA LEU A 260 7.12 -26.27 1.89
C LEU A 260 6.37 -26.67 0.60
N THR A 261 7.06 -26.72 -0.52
CA THR A 261 6.47 -27.04 -1.85
C THR A 261 5.87 -28.44 -1.92
N GLN A 262 6.41 -29.41 -1.16
CA GLN A 262 5.87 -30.78 -1.11
C GLN A 262 4.48 -30.85 -0.50
N GLN A 263 4.13 -29.94 0.42
CA GLN A 263 2.80 -29.89 1.03
C GLN A 263 1.73 -29.37 0.06
N MET A 264 2.12 -28.73 -1.05
CA MET A 264 1.20 -28.20 -2.06
C MET A 264 0.64 -29.29 -2.99
N SER A 265 1.33 -30.41 -3.16
CA SER A 265 0.91 -31.47 -4.09
C SER A 265 -0.24 -32.34 -3.57
N PHE A 266 -0.59 -32.23 -2.29
CA PHE A 266 -1.64 -33.02 -1.66
C PHE A 266 -3.05 -32.38 -1.66
N SER A 267 -3.19 -31.11 -2.03
CA SER A 267 -4.48 -30.39 -1.95
C SER A 267 -5.33 -30.45 -3.23
N ASP A 268 -4.81 -30.95 -4.35
CA ASP A 268 -5.49 -30.89 -5.66
C ASP A 268 -5.65 -32.26 -6.36
N SER A 269 -6.10 -33.29 -5.63
CA SER A 269 -6.50 -34.54 -6.32
C SER A 269 -7.82 -35.10 -5.83
N PRO A 270 -8.91 -34.94 -6.62
CA PRO A 270 -9.90 -35.98 -6.69
C PRO A 270 -9.58 -36.94 -7.83
N VAL A 271 -9.16 -38.16 -7.47
CA VAL A 271 -9.36 -39.42 -8.18
C VAL A 271 -8.99 -39.49 -9.68
N LYS A 272 -7.86 -40.17 -9.97
CA LYS A 272 -7.88 -41.38 -10.81
C LYS A 272 -6.49 -42.06 -10.76
N LYS A 273 -6.48 -43.27 -10.17
CA LYS A 273 -5.40 -44.25 -10.38
C LYS A 273 -5.39 -44.64 -11.86
N ALA A 274 -4.25 -44.41 -12.53
CA ALA A 274 -3.91 -45.13 -13.75
C ALA A 274 -2.41 -45.44 -13.66
N THR A 275 -2.13 -46.70 -13.63
CA THR A 275 -0.85 -47.38 -13.67
C THR A 275 -0.10 -47.07 -14.98
N GLY A 276 1.17 -46.68 -14.88
CA GLY A 276 2.05 -46.52 -16.04
C GLY A 276 3.47 -46.14 -15.62
N SER A 277 4.41 -47.03 -15.82
CA SER A 277 5.85 -46.96 -15.51
C SER A 277 6.58 -45.75 -16.06
N PRO A 278 7.74 -45.38 -15.46
CA PRO A 278 8.43 -44.15 -15.79
C PRO A 278 9.41 -44.35 -16.95
N ASN A 279 9.27 -43.51 -17.99
CA ASN A 279 10.31 -43.37 -19.01
C ASN A 279 11.24 -42.21 -18.63
N ARG A 280 12.52 -42.59 -18.47
CA ARG A 280 13.65 -41.67 -18.33
C ARG A 280 13.88 -40.94 -19.66
N LEU A 281 14.09 -39.63 -19.63
CA LEU A 281 14.71 -38.87 -20.71
C LEU A 281 16.03 -38.25 -20.22
N PRO A 282 17.05 -38.15 -21.10
CA PRO A 282 18.43 -37.96 -20.70
C PRO A 282 18.81 -36.49 -20.48
N ALA A 283 19.79 -36.34 -19.61
CA ALA A 283 20.43 -35.06 -19.30
C ALA A 283 21.39 -34.67 -20.45
N ASP A 284 21.16 -33.53 -21.08
CA ASP A 284 22.15 -32.86 -21.91
C ASP A 284 22.82 -31.72 -21.16
N LYS A 285 24.06 -31.95 -20.75
CA LYS A 285 25.00 -30.92 -20.31
C LYS A 285 25.58 -30.26 -21.55
N LYS A 286 25.37 -28.96 -21.76
CA LYS A 286 26.30 -28.14 -22.55
C LYS A 286 26.76 -26.95 -21.70
N SER A 287 28.04 -27.04 -21.34
CA SER A 287 28.89 -25.99 -20.82
C SER A 287 29.05 -24.86 -21.86
N ILE A 288 28.85 -23.63 -21.48
CA ILE A 288 29.30 -22.47 -22.23
C ILE A 288 30.45 -21.83 -21.45
N GLY A 289 31.55 -21.72 -22.18
CA GLY A 289 32.87 -21.45 -21.70
C GLY A 289 33.15 -20.06 -21.18
N ASP A 290 34.25 -20.00 -20.46
CA ASP A 290 35.03 -18.88 -19.98
C ASP A 290 35.15 -17.73 -20.99
N LEU A 291 34.79 -16.54 -20.55
CA LEU A 291 35.28 -15.29 -21.11
C LEU A 291 35.99 -14.53 -20.00
N GLY A 292 37.33 -14.56 -20.11
CA GLY A 292 38.25 -13.90 -19.20
C GLY A 292 38.04 -12.41 -19.09
N LEU A 293 38.09 -11.93 -17.86
CA LEU A 293 38.20 -10.51 -17.51
C LEU A 293 39.57 -10.23 -16.90
N PRO A 294 40.23 -9.13 -17.25
CA PRO A 294 41.56 -8.81 -16.72
C PRO A 294 41.48 -8.35 -15.26
N ALA A 295 42.38 -8.84 -14.44
CA ALA A 295 42.59 -8.44 -13.07
C ALA A 295 43.22 -7.05 -12.99
N GLY A 296 42.71 -6.19 -12.11
CA GLY A 296 43.43 -5.01 -11.63
C GLY A 296 42.56 -3.78 -11.44
N GLY A 297 42.01 -3.60 -10.21
CA GLY A 297 41.39 -2.35 -9.78
C GLY A 297 40.71 -2.56 -8.42
N LYS A 298 41.18 -1.89 -7.38
CA LYS A 298 40.62 -1.95 -6.01
C LYS A 298 39.12 -1.65 -6.05
N SER A 299 38.30 -2.66 -5.77
CA SER A 299 36.86 -2.61 -5.82
C SER A 299 36.30 -1.84 -4.63
N ILE A 300 35.57 -0.77 -4.89
CA ILE A 300 34.53 -0.27 -4.00
C ILE A 300 33.40 -1.32 -4.09
N GLY A 301 33.19 -2.04 -2.99
CA GLY A 301 32.07 -2.93 -2.67
C GLY A 301 31.38 -3.62 -3.83
N ASP A 302 31.76 -4.86 -4.07
CA ASP A 302 31.03 -5.83 -4.90
C ASP A 302 29.58 -5.91 -4.43
N LEU A 303 28.66 -5.31 -5.19
CA LEU A 303 27.19 -5.46 -5.07
C LEU A 303 26.75 -6.77 -5.76
N SER A 304 27.51 -7.84 -5.56
CA SER A 304 27.06 -9.19 -5.88
C SER A 304 26.17 -9.67 -4.71
N LEU A 305 24.90 -9.87 -4.99
CA LEU A 305 24.02 -10.66 -4.13
C LEU A 305 24.76 -11.97 -3.79
N PRO A 306 24.79 -12.40 -2.52
CA PRO A 306 25.36 -13.71 -2.21
C PRO A 306 24.62 -14.76 -3.04
N ALA A 307 25.38 -15.66 -3.65
CA ALA A 307 24.86 -16.74 -4.47
C ALA A 307 23.69 -17.44 -3.76
N GLU A 308 22.59 -17.61 -4.49
CA GLU A 308 21.35 -18.22 -4.08
C GLU A 308 21.56 -19.41 -3.13
N GLY A 309 20.90 -19.40 -1.98
CA GLY A 309 20.69 -20.60 -1.18
C GLY A 309 21.68 -20.89 -0.05
N LYS A 310 22.57 -19.98 0.38
CA LYS A 310 23.55 -20.29 1.44
C LYS A 310 23.03 -20.19 2.89
N TYR A 311 21.88 -19.57 3.14
CA TYR A 311 21.41 -19.34 4.52
C TYR A 311 20.49 -20.43 5.10
N ILE A 312 19.94 -21.33 4.29
CA ILE A 312 18.82 -22.19 4.71
C ILE A 312 19.14 -23.71 4.59
N ARG A 313 20.39 -24.11 4.52
CA ARG A 313 20.78 -25.54 4.56
C ARG A 313 21.07 -26.02 5.98
N ASP A 314 20.30 -25.65 6.98
CA ASP A 314 20.42 -26.23 8.31
C ASP A 314 19.29 -27.23 8.54
N SER A 315 19.64 -28.49 8.71
CA SER A 315 18.73 -29.60 9.02
C SER A 315 18.04 -29.49 10.39
N ARG A 316 18.23 -28.37 11.09
CA ARG A 316 17.66 -28.07 12.41
C ARG A 316 16.54 -27.05 12.39
N LEU A 317 16.09 -26.61 11.19
CA LEU A 317 14.94 -25.72 11.11
C LEU A 317 13.65 -26.47 11.52
N PRO A 318 12.77 -25.84 12.31
CA PRO A 318 11.49 -26.45 12.62
C PRO A 318 10.69 -26.69 11.33
N GLU A 319 9.87 -27.76 11.33
CA GLU A 319 9.00 -28.05 10.20
C GLU A 319 8.04 -26.88 9.98
N GLY A 320 8.00 -26.38 8.74
CA GLY A 320 7.09 -25.33 8.34
C GLY A 320 5.72 -25.85 7.91
N GLN A 321 4.77 -24.96 7.79
CA GLN A 321 3.39 -25.26 7.39
C GLN A 321 2.92 -24.38 6.25
N VAL A 322 2.16 -24.95 5.31
CA VAL A 322 1.36 -24.19 4.32
C VAL A 322 -0.12 -24.36 4.64
N VAL A 323 -0.81 -23.25 4.69
CA VAL A 323 -2.26 -23.22 4.90
C VAL A 323 -2.92 -22.47 3.75
N PHE A 324 -3.90 -23.09 3.10
CA PHE A 324 -4.71 -22.47 2.06
C PHE A 324 -6.03 -21.96 2.62
N LEU A 325 -6.25 -20.64 2.59
CA LEU A 325 -7.56 -20.07 2.90
C LEU A 325 -8.38 -20.00 1.62
N THR A 326 -9.10 -21.05 1.32
CA THR A 326 -9.86 -21.22 0.08
C THR A 326 -11.29 -20.66 0.15
N ALA A 327 -11.81 -20.41 1.35
CA ALA A 327 -13.13 -19.85 1.55
C ALA A 327 -13.15 -18.34 1.29
N ASN A 328 -14.00 -17.87 0.38
CA ASN A 328 -14.25 -16.46 0.13
C ASN A 328 -15.54 -16.04 0.82
N TYR A 329 -15.47 -15.06 1.71
CA TYR A 329 -16.60 -14.51 2.48
C TYR A 329 -17.07 -13.15 1.99
N ARG A 330 -16.52 -12.66 0.86
CA ARG A 330 -16.79 -11.32 0.31
C ARG A 330 -17.69 -11.37 -0.90
N CYS A 331 -17.26 -12.07 -1.94
CA CYS A 331 -17.88 -12.00 -3.25
C CYS A 331 -18.99 -13.05 -3.41
N ALA A 332 -20.05 -12.68 -4.09
CA ALA A 332 -21.03 -13.61 -4.60
C ALA A 332 -20.38 -14.66 -5.53
N PRO A 333 -20.96 -15.86 -5.66
CA PRO A 333 -20.40 -16.96 -6.46
C PRO A 333 -20.08 -16.59 -7.91
N GLU A 334 -20.95 -15.82 -8.57
CA GLU A 334 -20.83 -15.42 -9.97
C GLU A 334 -19.60 -14.51 -10.18
N ILE A 335 -19.40 -13.57 -9.28
CA ILE A 335 -18.27 -12.64 -9.31
C ILE A 335 -16.96 -13.39 -9.08
N LEU A 336 -16.95 -14.28 -8.07
CA LEU A 336 -15.77 -15.09 -7.76
C LEU A 336 -15.41 -16.03 -8.92
N ALA A 337 -16.40 -16.63 -9.59
CA ALA A 337 -16.21 -17.47 -10.77
C ALA A 337 -15.63 -16.68 -11.94
N ALA A 338 -16.17 -15.48 -12.22
CA ALA A 338 -15.66 -14.60 -13.26
C ALA A 338 -14.21 -14.17 -12.97
N ALA A 339 -13.93 -13.70 -11.77
CA ALA A 339 -12.57 -13.29 -11.37
C ALA A 339 -11.58 -14.48 -11.42
N SER A 340 -12.01 -15.67 -10.98
CA SER A 340 -11.19 -16.89 -11.05
C SER A 340 -10.90 -17.31 -12.50
N THR A 341 -11.85 -17.15 -13.41
CA THR A 341 -11.66 -17.40 -14.84
C THR A 341 -10.61 -16.47 -15.42
N LEU A 342 -10.63 -15.18 -15.06
CA LEU A 342 -9.63 -14.21 -15.48
C LEU A 342 -8.23 -14.62 -15.04
N ILE A 343 -8.05 -14.88 -13.74
CA ILE A 343 -6.70 -15.01 -13.17
C ILE A 343 -6.01 -16.34 -13.51
N ARG A 344 -6.77 -17.38 -13.82
CA ARG A 344 -6.24 -18.69 -14.26
C ARG A 344 -5.38 -18.63 -15.51
N ALA A 345 -5.52 -17.60 -16.33
CA ALA A 345 -4.70 -17.41 -17.53
C ALA A 345 -3.26 -16.95 -17.22
N ASN A 346 -2.94 -16.53 -15.99
CA ASN A 346 -1.59 -16.25 -15.54
C ASN A 346 -0.85 -17.58 -15.30
N LYS A 347 0.41 -17.65 -15.77
CA LYS A 347 1.28 -18.82 -15.60
C LYS A 347 2.11 -18.77 -14.32
N ASN A 348 2.57 -17.57 -13.97
CA ASN A 348 3.40 -17.35 -12.79
C ASN A 348 2.52 -17.09 -11.56
N ARG A 349 1.93 -18.16 -11.02
CA ARG A 349 1.06 -18.12 -9.84
C ARG A 349 1.08 -19.42 -9.06
N ILE A 350 0.73 -19.34 -7.78
CA ILE A 350 0.43 -20.51 -6.95
C ILE A 350 -0.96 -21.01 -7.31
N SER A 351 -1.07 -22.29 -7.69
CA SER A 351 -2.38 -22.88 -8.03
C SER A 351 -3.27 -22.94 -6.80
N LYS A 352 -4.46 -22.37 -6.91
CA LYS A 352 -5.45 -22.33 -5.83
C LYS A 352 -6.85 -22.17 -6.40
N THR A 353 -7.83 -22.75 -5.71
CA THR A 353 -9.26 -22.68 -6.07
C THR A 353 -10.03 -22.12 -4.88
N PHE A 354 -10.87 -21.12 -5.14
CA PHE A 354 -11.67 -20.49 -4.10
C PHE A 354 -13.12 -20.95 -4.16
N GLN A 355 -13.75 -21.06 -2.99
CA GLN A 355 -15.16 -21.37 -2.82
C GLN A 355 -15.87 -20.18 -2.19
N ALA A 356 -16.92 -19.68 -2.81
CA ALA A 356 -17.77 -18.67 -2.20
C ALA A 356 -18.49 -19.27 -0.98
N ARG A 357 -18.35 -18.62 0.16
CA ARG A 357 -19.07 -18.91 1.41
C ARG A 357 -19.98 -17.75 1.81
N ALA A 358 -19.91 -16.64 1.08
CA ALA A 358 -20.89 -15.58 1.23
C ALA A 358 -22.25 -16.10 0.78
N ALA A 359 -23.23 -16.06 1.67
CA ALA A 359 -24.63 -16.34 1.32
C ALA A 359 -25.25 -15.11 0.64
N LEU A 360 -24.62 -14.67 -0.46
CA LEU A 360 -25.01 -13.49 -1.23
C LEU A 360 -25.45 -13.95 -2.61
N GLU A 361 -26.63 -13.54 -3.00
CA GLU A 361 -27.02 -13.56 -4.40
C GLU A 361 -26.28 -12.42 -5.10
N GLY A 362 -25.74 -12.68 -6.28
CA GLY A 362 -24.97 -11.70 -7.01
C GLY A 362 -25.09 -11.85 -8.51
N CYS A 363 -24.58 -10.87 -9.21
CA CYS A 363 -24.61 -10.84 -10.67
C CYS A 363 -23.29 -10.34 -11.25
N PHE A 364 -22.97 -10.91 -12.40
CA PHE A 364 -21.83 -10.54 -13.21
C PHE A 364 -22.30 -10.20 -14.62
N TYR A 365 -22.01 -8.97 -15.07
CA TYR A 365 -22.34 -8.50 -16.40
C TYR A 365 -21.09 -8.02 -17.13
N TYR A 366 -21.04 -8.20 -18.44
CA TYR A 366 -20.14 -7.47 -19.31
C TYR A 366 -20.88 -6.98 -20.54
N ARG A 367 -20.69 -5.70 -20.89
CA ARG A 367 -21.53 -5.00 -21.88
C ARG A 367 -20.67 -4.21 -22.87
N PRO A 368 -20.93 -4.38 -24.19
CA PRO A 368 -20.35 -3.52 -25.21
C PRO A 368 -21.09 -2.20 -25.33
N PHE A 369 -20.36 -1.16 -25.74
CA PHE A 369 -20.88 0.15 -26.14
C PHE A 369 -20.21 0.60 -27.43
N SER A 370 -20.90 1.41 -28.22
CA SER A 370 -20.37 1.96 -29.48
C SER A 370 -19.23 2.95 -29.22
N ASP A 371 -19.36 3.75 -28.17
CA ASP A 371 -18.45 4.85 -27.83
C ASP A 371 -18.48 5.21 -26.34
N GLN A 372 -17.60 6.11 -25.94
CA GLN A 372 -17.46 6.56 -24.56
C GLN A 372 -18.69 7.32 -24.06
N GLU A 373 -19.41 7.99 -24.94
CA GLU A 373 -20.58 8.78 -24.56
C GLU A 373 -21.76 7.86 -24.17
N THR A 374 -22.00 6.82 -24.95
CA THR A 374 -23.03 5.80 -24.65
C THR A 374 -22.66 4.98 -23.39
N GLU A 375 -21.37 4.65 -23.18
CA GLU A 375 -20.89 4.02 -21.95
C GLU A 375 -21.14 4.91 -20.73
N ASN A 376 -20.78 6.20 -20.83
CA ASN A 376 -21.02 7.16 -19.75
C ASN A 376 -22.51 7.37 -19.48
N ALA A 377 -23.35 7.46 -20.52
CA ALA A 377 -24.80 7.60 -20.39
C ALA A 377 -25.42 6.41 -19.65
N PHE A 378 -24.94 5.20 -19.94
CA PHE A 378 -25.33 4.00 -19.21
C PHE A 378 -24.98 4.12 -17.72
N LEU A 379 -23.73 4.46 -17.39
CA LEU A 379 -23.29 4.60 -15.99
C LEU A 379 -24.08 5.67 -15.25
N VAL A 380 -24.32 6.82 -15.89
CA VAL A 380 -25.12 7.91 -15.32
C VAL A 380 -26.55 7.42 -15.01
N ARG A 381 -27.18 6.71 -15.95
CA ARG A 381 -28.52 6.17 -15.74
C ARG A 381 -28.58 5.22 -14.54
N GLU A 382 -27.65 4.25 -14.46
CA GLU A 382 -27.58 3.30 -13.36
C GLU A 382 -27.39 4.03 -12.01
N LEU A 383 -26.44 4.98 -11.94
CA LEU A 383 -26.14 5.72 -10.71
C LEU A 383 -27.26 6.69 -10.31
N SER A 384 -27.97 7.29 -11.27
CA SER A 384 -29.10 8.21 -10.98
C SER A 384 -30.29 7.49 -10.37
N GLY A 385 -30.43 6.18 -10.59
CA GLY A 385 -31.50 5.36 -10.00
C GLY A 385 -31.21 4.91 -8.56
N MET A 386 -29.99 5.17 -8.03
CA MET A 386 -29.57 4.69 -6.72
C MET A 386 -29.88 5.69 -5.60
N SER A 387 -30.25 5.17 -4.45
CA SER A 387 -30.34 5.97 -3.22
C SER A 387 -28.94 6.40 -2.75
N PRO A 388 -28.82 7.43 -1.89
CA PRO A 388 -27.54 7.84 -1.32
C PRO A 388 -26.79 6.72 -0.58
N ALA A 389 -27.51 5.81 0.06
CA ALA A 389 -26.91 4.66 0.74
C ALA A 389 -26.30 3.65 -0.25
N GLU A 390 -27.00 3.37 -1.35
CA GLU A 390 -26.49 2.51 -2.42
C GLU A 390 -25.33 3.15 -3.15
N LEU A 391 -25.34 4.45 -3.41
CA LEU A 391 -24.20 5.18 -3.99
C LEU A 391 -22.94 5.05 -3.12
N ALA A 392 -23.07 5.12 -1.79
CA ALA A 392 -21.94 4.97 -0.87
C ALA A 392 -21.29 3.59 -0.94
N GLU A 393 -22.08 2.55 -1.23
CA GLU A 393 -21.63 1.15 -1.39
C GLU A 393 -21.36 0.80 -2.86
N THR A 394 -21.29 1.81 -3.75
CA THR A 394 -21.00 1.64 -5.18
C THR A 394 -19.67 2.28 -5.53
N ALA A 395 -18.88 1.59 -6.38
CA ALA A 395 -17.65 2.13 -6.94
C ALA A 395 -17.62 2.06 -8.47
N VAL A 396 -17.07 3.10 -9.11
CA VAL A 396 -16.65 3.10 -10.51
C VAL A 396 -15.12 3.11 -10.53
N ILE A 397 -14.52 2.02 -11.01
CA ILE A 397 -13.08 1.78 -10.90
C ILE A 397 -12.42 1.92 -12.26
N PHE A 398 -11.55 2.92 -12.40
CA PHE A 398 -10.82 3.23 -13.62
C PHE A 398 -9.37 2.73 -13.58
N ARG A 399 -8.77 2.52 -14.77
CA ARG A 399 -7.35 2.17 -14.87
C ARG A 399 -6.44 3.34 -14.50
N THR A 400 -6.82 4.57 -14.87
CA THR A 400 -6.00 5.77 -14.70
C THR A 400 -6.78 6.91 -14.06
N HIS A 401 -6.05 7.83 -13.41
CA HIS A 401 -6.64 9.07 -12.89
C HIS A 401 -7.21 9.96 -14.00
N ALA A 402 -6.60 9.97 -15.20
CA ALA A 402 -7.10 10.74 -16.33
C ALA A 402 -8.50 10.30 -16.76
N SER A 403 -8.73 8.99 -16.89
CA SER A 403 -10.06 8.43 -17.23
C SER A 403 -11.07 8.69 -16.11
N ALA A 404 -10.67 8.54 -14.85
CA ALA A 404 -11.50 8.88 -13.70
C ALA A 404 -11.89 10.37 -13.72
N GLY A 405 -10.93 11.26 -13.94
CA GLY A 405 -11.16 12.71 -14.00
C GLY A 405 -12.16 13.13 -15.09
N GLN A 406 -12.11 12.51 -16.26
CA GLN A 406 -13.10 12.74 -17.33
C GLN A 406 -14.50 12.34 -16.88
N PHE A 407 -14.66 11.19 -16.21
CA PHE A 407 -15.94 10.73 -15.72
C PHE A 407 -16.49 11.59 -14.59
N LEU A 408 -15.65 12.17 -13.73
CA LEU A 408 -16.08 13.10 -12.70
C LEU A 408 -16.82 14.31 -13.29
N SER A 409 -16.33 14.86 -14.41
CA SER A 409 -17.02 15.94 -15.12
C SER A 409 -18.40 15.52 -15.64
N VAL A 410 -18.57 14.26 -16.01
CA VAL A 410 -19.87 13.68 -16.42
C VAL A 410 -20.81 13.61 -15.21
N LEU A 411 -20.34 13.13 -14.06
CA LEU A 411 -21.13 13.08 -12.82
C LEU A 411 -21.57 14.48 -12.35
N GLU A 412 -20.66 15.46 -12.45
CA GLU A 412 -20.96 16.87 -12.13
C GLU A 412 -22.08 17.43 -12.99
N LYS A 413 -22.02 17.22 -14.32
CA LYS A 413 -23.06 17.68 -15.26
C LYS A 413 -24.42 17.05 -14.96
N ASN A 414 -24.44 15.82 -14.44
CA ASN A 414 -25.67 15.07 -14.15
C ASN A 414 -26.07 15.14 -12.67
N HIS A 415 -25.43 16.01 -11.87
CA HIS A 415 -25.74 16.24 -10.46
C HIS A 415 -25.69 14.99 -9.56
N ILE A 416 -24.84 14.02 -9.89
CA ILE A 416 -24.64 12.82 -9.09
C ILE A 416 -23.54 13.08 -8.06
N ALA A 417 -23.84 12.83 -6.77
CA ALA A 417 -22.86 12.94 -5.70
C ALA A 417 -21.77 11.87 -5.81
N PHE A 418 -20.49 12.24 -5.66
CA PHE A 418 -19.36 11.31 -5.74
C PHE A 418 -18.26 11.62 -4.73
N LEU A 419 -17.50 10.58 -4.41
CA LEU A 419 -16.23 10.62 -3.68
C LEU A 419 -15.13 10.22 -4.66
N ALA A 420 -14.11 11.05 -4.82
CA ALA A 420 -13.01 10.77 -5.72
C ALA A 420 -11.68 10.89 -5.00
N GLU A 421 -10.78 9.93 -5.25
CA GLU A 421 -9.43 9.98 -4.77
C GLU A 421 -8.63 11.05 -5.51
N GLY A 422 -8.02 12.01 -4.77
CA GLY A 422 -7.08 12.99 -5.31
C GLY A 422 -7.68 14.03 -6.26
N THR A 423 -8.99 14.18 -6.34
CA THR A 423 -9.61 15.22 -7.16
C THR A 423 -9.86 16.47 -6.34
N MET A 424 -9.16 17.54 -6.72
CA MET A 424 -9.41 18.88 -6.20
C MET A 424 -10.81 19.35 -6.55
N ARG A 425 -11.66 19.47 -5.55
CA ARG A 425 -12.76 20.40 -5.58
C ARG A 425 -12.34 21.67 -4.85
N LYS A 426 -12.19 22.76 -5.58
CA LYS A 426 -12.24 24.10 -5.01
C LYS A 426 -13.68 24.32 -4.51
N GLN A 427 -13.99 23.89 -3.30
CA GLN A 427 -15.20 24.32 -2.63
C GLN A 427 -14.90 24.78 -1.21
N LYS A 428 -15.33 26.01 -0.98
CA LYS A 428 -15.29 26.76 0.27
C LYS A 428 -16.17 26.11 1.34
N GLU A 429 -15.58 25.53 2.37
CA GLU A 429 -16.23 25.43 3.68
C GLU A 429 -15.19 25.63 4.79
N THR A 430 -15.34 26.72 5.51
CA THR A 430 -14.37 27.41 6.37
C THR A 430 -14.00 26.67 7.67
N THR A 431 -14.82 25.74 8.18
CA THR A 431 -14.61 25.16 9.51
C THR A 431 -13.68 23.93 9.48
N SER A 432 -13.87 23.03 8.53
CA SER A 432 -13.03 21.82 8.41
C SER A 432 -11.62 22.15 7.93
N GLU A 433 -11.46 23.09 6.99
CA GLU A 433 -10.18 23.60 6.52
C GLU A 433 -9.35 24.18 7.68
N ARG A 434 -9.99 24.96 8.53
CA ARG A 434 -9.36 25.55 9.71
C ARG A 434 -8.83 24.48 10.70
N GLU A 435 -9.63 23.45 10.98
CA GLU A 435 -9.21 22.35 11.88
C GLU A 435 -8.04 21.58 11.29
N ILE A 436 -8.05 21.32 9.98
CA ILE A 436 -6.95 20.65 9.26
C ILE A 436 -5.69 21.52 9.32
N LEU A 437 -5.77 22.82 9.03
CA LEU A 437 -4.64 23.74 9.11
C LEU A 437 -4.06 23.80 10.53
N GLN A 438 -4.92 23.83 11.56
CA GLN A 438 -4.46 23.81 12.95
C GLN A 438 -3.75 22.49 13.33
N ASP A 439 -4.25 21.34 12.83
CA ASP A 439 -3.63 20.05 13.10
C ASP A 439 -2.25 19.95 12.43
N ILE A 440 -2.18 20.32 11.15
CA ILE A 440 -0.93 20.32 10.38
C ILE A 440 0.08 21.28 11.00
N LEU A 441 -0.35 22.51 11.33
CA LEU A 441 0.53 23.50 11.97
C LEU A 441 1.01 23.03 13.35
N ALA A 442 0.18 22.33 14.12
CA ALA A 442 0.61 21.75 15.41
C ALA A 442 1.68 20.68 15.22
N TYR A 443 1.61 19.87 14.17
CA TYR A 443 2.67 18.92 13.82
C TYR A 443 4.00 19.62 13.53
N TYR A 444 3.98 20.66 12.70
CA TYR A 444 5.19 21.39 12.33
C TYR A 444 5.78 22.18 13.52
N ARG A 445 4.93 22.81 14.34
CA ARG A 445 5.39 23.50 15.56
C ARG A 445 5.98 22.51 16.57
N ALA A 446 5.32 21.36 16.78
CA ALA A 446 5.84 20.33 17.65
C ALA A 446 7.17 19.78 17.14
N ALA A 447 7.33 19.60 15.82
CA ALA A 447 8.56 19.15 15.21
C ALA A 447 9.71 20.15 15.37
N LEU A 448 9.47 21.43 15.09
CA LEU A 448 10.43 22.51 15.26
C LEU A 448 10.84 22.65 16.73
N ASP A 449 9.88 22.77 17.62
CA ASP A 449 10.10 23.00 19.04
C ASP A 449 10.76 21.79 19.75
N LEU A 450 10.50 20.55 19.30
CA LEU A 450 11.09 19.35 19.89
C LEU A 450 12.61 19.32 19.73
N ALA A 451 13.12 19.85 18.62
CA ALA A 451 14.55 19.92 18.32
C ALA A 451 15.27 20.98 19.18
N GLU A 452 14.62 22.10 19.50
CA GLU A 452 15.26 23.29 20.13
C GLU A 452 14.97 23.43 21.62
N LYS A 453 13.70 23.50 21.99
CA LYS A 453 13.25 23.90 23.33
C LYS A 453 12.23 22.98 23.99
N GLY A 454 11.91 21.88 23.32
CA GLY A 454 10.85 20.96 23.70
C GLY A 454 9.47 21.37 23.14
N ALA A 455 8.74 20.39 22.65
CA ALA A 455 7.41 20.58 22.06
C ALA A 455 6.38 21.06 23.10
N SER A 456 5.48 21.96 22.69
CA SER A 456 4.45 22.48 23.59
C SER A 456 3.43 21.38 23.94
N ARG A 457 2.97 21.36 25.21
CA ARG A 457 1.94 20.43 25.66
C ARG A 457 0.65 20.56 24.83
N ARG A 458 0.31 21.80 24.42
CA ARG A 458 -0.86 22.08 23.59
C ARG A 458 -0.78 21.38 22.23
N ASP A 459 0.36 21.52 21.54
CA ASP A 459 0.55 20.93 20.20
C ASP A 459 0.65 19.40 20.30
N LEU A 460 1.35 18.89 21.34
CA LEU A 460 1.40 17.44 21.59
C LEU A 460 0.02 16.85 21.83
N LEU A 461 -0.81 17.43 22.69
CA LEU A 461 -2.18 16.97 22.93
C LEU A 461 -3.03 17.00 21.67
N ARG A 462 -2.78 17.96 20.77
CA ARG A 462 -3.50 18.06 19.50
C ARG A 462 -3.11 16.93 18.53
N ILE A 463 -1.82 16.62 18.40
CA ILE A 463 -1.32 15.69 17.37
C ILE A 463 -1.22 14.23 17.83
N MET A 464 -1.09 13.96 19.12
CA MET A 464 -0.74 12.64 19.65
C MET A 464 -1.75 11.54 19.23
N ASN A 465 -3.02 11.91 19.04
CA ASN A 465 -4.09 11.00 18.58
C ASN A 465 -4.73 11.45 17.26
N ARG A 466 -4.00 12.16 16.40
CA ARG A 466 -4.43 12.58 15.07
C ARG A 466 -3.36 12.28 14.00
N PRO A 467 -3.25 11.04 13.47
CA PRO A 467 -4.21 9.93 13.56
C PRO A 467 -4.24 9.24 14.92
N GLU A 468 -5.27 8.40 15.10
CA GLU A 468 -5.51 7.65 16.34
C GLU A 468 -4.30 6.77 16.71
N ARG A 469 -3.61 7.11 17.81
CA ARG A 469 -2.47 6.35 18.37
C ARG A 469 -2.76 5.81 19.76
N TRP A 470 -3.92 6.12 20.31
CA TRP A 470 -4.38 5.67 21.65
C TRP A 470 -3.44 6.07 22.79
N LEU A 471 -2.76 7.21 22.63
CA LEU A 471 -1.86 7.76 23.63
C LEU A 471 -2.66 8.45 24.73
N SER A 472 -2.31 8.18 26.00
CA SER A 472 -2.84 8.93 27.14
C SER A 472 -2.08 10.26 27.27
N GLY A 473 -2.79 11.38 27.45
CA GLY A 473 -2.15 12.66 27.75
C GLY A 473 -1.65 12.80 29.19
N SER A 474 -1.81 11.79 30.04
CA SER A 474 -1.50 11.83 31.47
C SER A 474 0.01 11.97 31.78
N PHE A 475 0.87 11.52 30.87
CA PHE A 475 2.33 11.62 31.05
C PHE A 475 2.90 12.99 30.65
N LEU A 476 2.13 13.86 30.04
CA LEU A 476 2.56 15.20 29.70
C LEU A 476 2.54 16.10 30.94
N GLY A 477 3.60 16.02 31.78
CA GLY A 477 3.66 16.64 33.09
C GLY A 477 4.06 18.12 33.10
N SER A 478 4.53 18.69 31.96
CA SER A 478 4.99 20.07 31.87
C SER A 478 4.48 20.76 30.60
N ASP A 479 4.54 22.10 30.59
CA ASP A 479 4.06 22.90 29.42
C ASP A 479 4.90 22.66 28.16
N ARG A 480 6.17 22.25 28.36
CA ARG A 480 7.07 21.86 27.28
C ARG A 480 7.76 20.54 27.60
N MET A 481 7.86 19.68 26.63
CA MET A 481 8.40 18.34 26.76
C MET A 481 9.50 18.10 25.72
N GLY A 482 10.71 17.89 26.19
CA GLY A 482 11.80 17.40 25.34
C GLY A 482 11.65 15.89 25.07
N ARG A 483 12.35 15.38 24.06
CA ARG A 483 12.29 13.97 23.63
C ARG A 483 12.51 12.99 24.80
N ASN A 484 13.55 13.19 25.60
CA ASN A 484 13.87 12.29 26.72
C ASN A 484 12.76 12.27 27.77
N ALA A 485 12.15 13.43 28.05
CA ALA A 485 11.03 13.53 28.98
C ALA A 485 9.77 12.82 28.44
N LEU A 486 9.49 12.93 27.15
CA LEU A 486 8.40 12.20 26.48
C LEU A 486 8.60 10.68 26.57
N LEU A 487 9.80 10.19 26.28
CA LEU A 487 10.14 8.78 26.29
C LEU A 487 10.19 8.18 27.70
N SER A 488 10.65 8.95 28.69
CA SER A 488 10.70 8.48 30.08
C SER A 488 9.33 8.48 30.76
N GLY A 489 8.44 9.42 30.38
CA GLY A 489 7.09 9.51 30.90
C GLY A 489 6.08 8.53 30.27
N ALA A 490 6.39 7.99 29.12
CA ALA A 490 5.44 7.25 28.29
C ALA A 490 5.13 5.81 28.77
N GLY A 491 5.91 5.23 29.69
CA GLY A 491 5.65 3.88 30.20
C GLY A 491 5.43 2.84 29.07
N LEU A 492 4.29 2.18 29.08
CA LEU A 492 3.88 1.19 28.06
C LEU A 492 3.66 1.81 26.66
N GLU A 493 3.50 3.12 26.56
CA GLU A 493 3.26 3.83 25.29
C GLU A 493 4.58 4.30 24.61
N ARG A 494 5.73 3.91 25.18
CA ARG A 494 7.05 4.38 24.76
C ARG A 494 7.35 4.16 23.27
N GLU A 495 6.96 3.03 22.71
CA GLU A 495 7.19 2.74 21.30
C GLU A 495 6.36 3.66 20.38
N THR A 496 5.11 3.90 20.74
CA THR A 496 4.25 4.83 19.99
C THR A 496 4.77 6.27 20.09
N ILE A 497 5.38 6.66 21.21
CA ILE A 497 6.02 7.96 21.35
C ILE A 497 7.33 8.03 20.56
N LEU A 498 8.09 6.94 20.47
CA LEU A 498 9.26 6.85 19.58
C LEU A 498 8.88 7.06 18.12
N ASP A 499 7.79 6.40 17.66
CA ASP A 499 7.28 6.59 16.31
C ASP A 499 6.83 8.03 16.07
N LEU A 500 6.08 8.61 17.01
CA LEU A 500 5.65 10.01 16.92
C LEU A 500 6.84 10.98 16.85
N THR A 501 7.82 10.82 17.74
CA THR A 501 9.00 11.70 17.74
C THR A 501 9.88 11.50 16.50
N GLY A 502 9.96 10.29 15.97
CA GLY A 502 10.61 9.99 14.69
C GLY A 502 9.88 10.62 13.51
N ASP A 503 8.54 10.58 13.51
CA ASP A 503 7.73 11.28 12.50
C ASP A 503 7.99 12.80 12.54
N LEU A 504 8.07 13.40 13.74
CA LEU A 504 8.36 14.82 13.92
C LEU A 504 9.74 15.22 13.41
N ASP A 505 10.77 14.41 13.64
CA ASP A 505 12.11 14.64 13.09
C ASP A 505 12.12 14.61 11.56
N LEU A 506 11.41 13.65 10.97
CA LEU A 506 11.30 13.55 9.53
C LEU A 506 10.60 14.75 8.91
N LEU A 507 9.60 15.33 9.58
CA LEU A 507 8.93 16.52 9.09
C LEU A 507 9.88 17.70 8.92
N MET A 508 10.85 17.86 9.79
CA MET A 508 11.84 18.96 9.72
C MET A 508 13.03 18.65 8.80
N SER A 509 13.30 17.38 8.53
CA SER A 509 14.39 16.96 7.65
C SER A 509 14.01 16.91 6.17
N LEU A 510 12.72 16.92 5.86
CA LEU A 510 12.18 16.87 4.50
C LEU A 510 11.91 18.28 3.97
N SER A 511 12.01 18.48 2.64
CA SER A 511 11.47 19.72 2.06
C SER A 511 9.96 19.81 2.23
N PRO A 512 9.36 21.02 2.23
CA PRO A 512 7.96 21.25 2.55
C PRO A 512 6.97 20.33 1.81
N VAL A 513 7.13 20.12 0.52
CA VAL A 513 6.33 19.22 -0.30
C VAL A 513 6.37 17.76 0.19
N TYR A 514 7.53 17.32 0.69
CA TYR A 514 7.69 15.95 1.17
C TYR A 514 7.25 15.80 2.58
N SER A 515 7.55 16.77 3.36
CA SER A 515 7.14 16.87 4.74
C SER A 515 5.62 16.80 4.85
N ILE A 516 4.90 17.61 4.08
CA ILE A 516 3.42 17.60 4.10
C ILE A 516 2.86 16.28 3.55
N ARG A 517 3.41 15.73 2.46
CA ARG A 517 2.99 14.43 1.94
C ARG A 517 3.32 13.28 2.90
N TYR A 518 4.47 13.33 3.54
CA TYR A 518 4.83 12.38 4.57
C TYR A 518 3.81 12.40 5.71
N LEU A 519 3.46 13.59 6.21
CA LEU A 519 2.44 13.75 7.25
C LEU A 519 1.08 13.21 6.80
N ILE A 520 0.66 13.56 5.61
CA ILE A 520 -0.67 13.20 5.08
C ILE A 520 -0.77 11.70 4.81
N ASP A 521 0.17 11.13 4.07
CA ASP A 521 0.03 9.78 3.51
C ASP A 521 0.79 8.71 4.33
N ASN A 522 1.97 9.04 4.90
CA ASN A 522 2.80 8.09 5.65
C ASN A 522 2.49 8.09 7.15
N VAL A 523 2.35 9.24 7.78
CA VAL A 523 1.87 9.33 9.17
C VAL A 523 0.42 8.87 9.25
N GLY A 524 -0.34 8.97 8.14
CA GLY A 524 -1.71 8.50 8.03
C GLY A 524 -2.75 9.57 8.41
N TYR A 525 -2.35 10.85 8.40
CA TYR A 525 -3.25 11.96 8.74
C TYR A 525 -4.44 12.06 7.78
N ARG A 526 -4.28 11.72 6.49
CA ARG A 526 -5.38 11.68 5.50
C ARG A 526 -6.53 10.78 5.96
N THR A 527 -6.22 9.58 6.41
CA THR A 527 -7.23 8.61 6.88
C THR A 527 -8.02 9.15 8.06
N PHE A 528 -7.32 9.80 8.99
CA PHE A 528 -7.94 10.48 10.12
C PHE A 528 -8.80 11.66 9.65
N ALA A 529 -8.24 12.57 8.86
CA ALA A 529 -8.90 13.80 8.45
C ALA A 529 -10.18 13.53 7.62
N VAL A 530 -10.14 12.59 6.69
CA VAL A 530 -11.31 12.20 5.88
C VAL A 530 -12.43 11.60 6.74
N ARG A 531 -12.08 10.92 7.83
CA ARG A 531 -13.07 10.36 8.76
C ARG A 531 -13.75 11.40 9.65
N PHE A 532 -13.00 12.43 10.08
CA PHE A 532 -13.47 13.37 11.09
C PHE A 532 -13.79 14.76 10.55
N TYR A 533 -13.24 15.14 9.39
CA TYR A 533 -13.44 16.46 8.79
C TYR A 533 -14.10 16.33 7.43
N ARG A 534 -15.13 17.12 7.24
CA ARG A 534 -15.84 17.17 5.96
C ARG A 534 -14.92 17.79 4.91
N GLU A 535 -14.86 17.17 3.71
CA GLU A 535 -14.05 17.65 2.57
C GLU A 535 -12.53 17.72 2.83
N ALA A 536 -12.01 16.90 3.74
CA ALA A 536 -10.60 16.92 4.09
C ALA A 536 -9.66 16.60 2.91
N GLY A 537 -10.04 15.69 2.01
CA GLY A 537 -9.20 15.29 0.87
C GLY A 537 -8.74 16.48 0.02
N PRO A 538 -9.65 17.29 -0.54
CA PRO A 538 -9.29 18.47 -1.34
C PRO A 538 -8.41 19.48 -0.63
N VAL A 539 -8.65 19.71 0.65
CA VAL A 539 -7.84 20.64 1.46
C VAL A 539 -6.40 20.12 1.58
N LEU A 540 -6.25 18.83 1.89
CA LEU A 540 -4.93 18.19 2.00
C LEU A 540 -4.16 18.20 0.68
N ASP A 541 -4.85 17.96 -0.44
CA ASP A 541 -4.24 17.97 -1.76
C ASP A 541 -3.80 19.40 -2.16
N SER A 542 -4.62 20.40 -1.86
CA SER A 542 -4.28 21.82 -2.08
C SER A 542 -3.04 22.23 -1.28
N LEU A 543 -2.94 21.80 -0.03
CA LEU A 543 -1.76 22.06 0.81
C LEU A 543 -0.49 21.38 0.28
N CYS A 544 -0.62 20.17 -0.31
CA CYS A 544 0.51 19.50 -0.97
C CYS A 544 1.00 20.26 -2.19
N GLU A 545 0.11 20.87 -2.96
CA GLU A 545 0.49 21.70 -4.14
C GLU A 545 1.12 23.00 -3.71
N GLU A 546 0.53 23.68 -2.73
CA GLU A 546 1.03 24.96 -2.24
C GLU A 546 2.42 24.82 -1.62
N ALA A 547 2.69 23.75 -0.88
CA ALA A 547 4.00 23.44 -0.30
C ALA A 547 5.12 23.32 -1.35
N ALA A 548 4.78 23.07 -2.62
CA ALA A 548 5.76 22.99 -3.71
C ALA A 548 6.48 24.32 -3.98
N GLY A 549 5.88 25.44 -3.60
CA GLY A 549 6.46 26.78 -3.75
C GLY A 549 7.51 27.16 -2.69
N PHE A 550 7.73 26.32 -1.66
CA PHE A 550 8.58 26.64 -0.51
C PHE A 550 9.82 25.75 -0.46
N SER A 551 10.97 26.35 -0.09
CA SER A 551 12.26 25.68 -0.05
C SER A 551 12.72 25.25 1.33
N SER A 552 12.17 25.85 2.40
CA SER A 552 12.53 25.52 3.78
C SER A 552 11.29 25.25 4.65
N PRO A 553 11.40 24.37 5.68
CA PRO A 553 10.32 24.13 6.63
C PRO A 553 9.82 25.39 7.32
N GLU A 554 10.71 26.32 7.69
CA GLU A 554 10.36 27.56 8.39
C GLU A 554 9.48 28.45 7.51
N SER A 555 9.83 28.61 6.22
CA SER A 555 9.04 29.39 5.28
C SER A 555 7.65 28.76 5.04
N TRP A 556 7.59 27.43 5.06
CA TRP A 556 6.33 26.71 4.97
C TRP A 556 5.47 26.85 6.23
N ILE A 557 6.06 26.79 7.41
CA ILE A 557 5.36 27.03 8.69
C ILE A 557 4.75 28.43 8.70
N SER A 558 5.53 29.46 8.33
CA SER A 558 5.02 30.82 8.23
C SER A 558 3.83 30.92 7.27
N ARG A 559 3.89 30.23 6.14
CA ARG A 559 2.76 30.18 5.20
C ARG A 559 1.51 29.50 5.76
N LEU A 560 1.69 28.41 6.50
CA LEU A 560 0.58 27.74 7.18
C LEU A 560 -0.07 28.65 8.23
N GLU A 561 0.72 29.49 8.91
CA GLU A 561 0.24 30.50 9.86
C GLU A 561 -0.57 31.56 9.14
N ASP A 562 -0.09 32.09 8.00
CA ASP A 562 -0.84 33.05 7.17
C ASP A 562 -2.18 32.46 6.68
N LEU A 563 -2.18 31.20 6.23
CA LEU A 563 -3.39 30.52 5.79
C LEU A 563 -4.40 30.36 6.93
N LEU A 564 -3.92 30.03 8.12
CA LEU A 564 -4.77 29.91 9.30
C LEU A 564 -5.36 31.27 9.70
N GLU A 565 -4.56 32.34 9.69
CA GLU A 565 -5.02 33.70 9.98
C GLU A 565 -6.06 34.18 8.95
N TYR A 566 -5.81 33.93 7.67
CA TYR A 566 -6.78 34.23 6.60
C TYR A 566 -8.10 33.47 6.79
N SER A 567 -8.04 32.21 7.22
CA SER A 567 -9.25 31.40 7.49
C SER A 567 -10.06 31.95 8.68
N LEU A 568 -9.39 32.58 9.65
CA LEU A 568 -10.04 33.26 10.79
C LEU A 568 -10.77 34.52 10.35
N TYR A 569 -10.11 35.36 9.53
CA TYR A 569 -10.67 36.61 9.02
C TYR A 569 -11.93 36.36 8.19
N LYS A 570 -11.92 35.33 7.35
CA LYS A 570 -13.07 34.98 6.50
C LYS A 570 -14.28 34.48 7.29
N GLY A 571 -14.05 33.72 8.38
CA GLY A 571 -15.13 33.29 9.29
C GLY A 571 -15.82 34.43 10.04
N GLU A 572 -15.11 35.52 10.35
CA GLU A 572 -15.68 36.70 10.97
C GLU A 572 -16.50 37.56 10.00
N GLU A 573 -16.13 37.67 8.74
CA GLU A 573 -16.88 38.33 7.70
C GLU A 573 -18.21 37.62 7.39
N GLU A 574 -18.22 36.29 7.34
CA GLU A 574 -19.45 35.52 7.14
C GLU A 574 -20.44 35.63 8.31
N GLN A 575 -19.97 35.75 9.55
CA GLN A 575 -20.82 36.01 10.72
C GLN A 575 -21.38 37.45 10.73
N LYS A 576 -20.62 38.42 10.22
CA LYS A 576 -21.11 39.83 10.06
C LYS A 576 -22.07 40.01 8.88
N GLY A 577 -21.99 39.13 7.87
CA GLY A 577 -22.85 39.16 6.67
C GLY A 577 -24.29 38.68 6.88
N GLN A 578 -24.60 37.96 7.96
CA GLN A 578 -25.94 37.43 8.24
C GLN A 578 -26.88 38.46 8.89
N GLY A 579 -26.43 39.70 9.20
CA GLY A 579 -27.18 40.73 9.94
C GLY A 579 -27.76 41.90 9.12
N ARG A 580 -27.64 41.98 7.79
CA ARG A 580 -28.24 43.07 7.01
C ARG A 580 -28.88 42.59 5.71
N GLN A 581 -30.19 42.53 5.72
CA GLN A 581 -31.03 42.49 4.52
C GLN A 581 -31.12 43.86 3.80
N LYS A 582 -31.23 43.76 2.47
CA LYS A 582 -31.78 44.73 1.49
C LYS A 582 -30.78 45.57 0.73
N THR A 583 -30.48 45.21 -0.49
CA THR A 583 -30.98 45.85 -1.71
C THR A 583 -30.56 45.03 -2.94
N GLY A 584 -31.49 44.85 -3.85
CA GLY A 584 -31.42 43.93 -4.97
C GLY A 584 -30.39 44.29 -6.06
N LYS A 585 -29.67 43.26 -6.47
CA LYS A 585 -29.26 43.03 -7.87
C LYS A 585 -29.06 41.54 -8.00
N LYS A 586 -29.80 40.91 -8.91
CA LYS A 586 -29.66 39.48 -9.23
C LYS A 586 -28.28 39.21 -9.79
N ALA A 587 -27.46 38.48 -9.05
CA ALA A 587 -26.28 37.82 -9.58
C ALA A 587 -26.69 36.50 -10.25
N PRO A 588 -26.02 36.05 -11.29
CA PRO A 588 -26.36 34.82 -12.00
C PRO A 588 -26.21 33.62 -11.04
N LYS A 589 -27.22 32.76 -11.07
CA LYS A 589 -27.25 31.49 -10.33
C LYS A 589 -26.13 30.57 -10.87
N SER A 590 -24.95 30.61 -10.28
CA SER A 590 -24.03 29.49 -10.36
C SER A 590 -24.53 28.39 -9.40
N CYS A 591 -25.04 27.33 -9.96
CA CYS A 591 -25.47 26.15 -9.20
C CYS A 591 -24.28 25.59 -8.40
N ALA A 592 -24.17 25.95 -7.14
CA ALA A 592 -23.36 25.21 -6.17
C ALA A 592 -24.12 23.92 -5.86
N ILE A 593 -23.62 22.79 -6.40
CA ILE A 593 -24.13 21.48 -6.00
C ILE A 593 -23.62 21.22 -4.60
N LYS A 594 -24.51 21.27 -3.64
CA LYS A 594 -24.28 20.78 -2.28
C LYS A 594 -24.08 19.26 -2.36
N ALA A 595 -22.84 18.78 -2.24
CA ALA A 595 -22.58 17.39 -1.91
C ALA A 595 -23.01 17.18 -0.45
N ALA A 596 -24.30 17.06 -0.21
CA ALA A 596 -24.85 16.71 1.09
C ALA A 596 -25.17 15.20 1.04
N GLY A 597 -24.21 14.35 1.44
CA GLY A 597 -24.49 12.93 1.60
C GLY A 597 -23.42 12.02 0.99
N PRO A 598 -23.51 10.73 1.27
CA PRO A 598 -22.66 9.70 0.66
C PRO A 598 -22.86 9.68 -0.87
N GLY A 599 -21.77 9.66 -1.62
CA GLY A 599 -21.76 9.63 -3.09
C GLY A 599 -21.04 8.39 -3.63
N VAL A 600 -21.14 8.17 -4.95
CA VAL A 600 -20.45 7.05 -5.61
C VAL A 600 -18.93 7.20 -5.53
N ASN A 601 -18.22 6.10 -5.26
CA ASN A 601 -16.77 6.10 -5.16
C ASN A 601 -16.15 6.01 -6.56
N VAL A 602 -15.39 7.02 -6.96
CA VAL A 602 -14.65 7.03 -8.24
C VAL A 602 -13.17 6.91 -7.93
N ILE A 603 -12.60 5.75 -8.21
CA ILE A 603 -11.25 5.36 -7.77
C ILE A 603 -10.47 4.67 -8.89
N THR A 604 -9.15 4.60 -8.73
CA THR A 604 -8.31 3.82 -9.65
C THR A 604 -8.18 2.35 -9.20
N MET A 605 -7.82 1.46 -10.13
CA MET A 605 -7.61 0.04 -9.83
C MET A 605 -6.53 -0.21 -8.77
N HIS A 606 -5.48 0.61 -8.71
CA HIS A 606 -4.45 0.49 -7.69
C HIS A 606 -4.97 0.92 -6.31
N ALA A 607 -5.74 1.99 -6.28
CA ALA A 607 -6.30 2.54 -5.06
C ALA A 607 -7.43 1.70 -4.46
N CYS A 608 -8.12 0.90 -5.27
CA CYS A 608 -9.19 0.05 -4.77
C CYS A 608 -8.70 -1.15 -3.93
N LYS A 609 -7.38 -1.43 -3.90
CA LYS A 609 -6.82 -2.52 -3.10
C LYS A 609 -7.11 -2.30 -1.61
N GLY A 610 -7.67 -3.31 -0.95
CA GLY A 610 -8.10 -3.23 0.46
C GLY A 610 -9.55 -2.80 0.66
N LEU A 611 -10.17 -2.12 -0.32
CA LEU A 611 -11.56 -1.69 -0.25
C LEU A 611 -12.54 -2.80 -0.68
N GLU A 612 -13.84 -2.59 -0.41
CA GLU A 612 -14.91 -3.48 -0.86
C GLU A 612 -16.23 -2.72 -0.96
N PHE A 613 -17.05 -3.05 -1.97
CA PHE A 613 -18.29 -2.37 -2.31
C PHE A 613 -19.37 -3.39 -2.69
N ASP A 614 -20.63 -3.06 -2.50
CA ASP A 614 -21.72 -3.93 -2.94
C ASP A 614 -21.80 -3.99 -4.47
N THR A 615 -21.67 -2.84 -5.13
CA THR A 615 -21.72 -2.72 -6.59
C THR A 615 -20.43 -2.10 -7.13
N VAL A 616 -19.88 -2.72 -8.18
CA VAL A 616 -18.66 -2.23 -8.85
C VAL A 616 -18.89 -2.17 -10.35
N TYR A 617 -18.57 -1.03 -10.95
CA TYR A 617 -18.46 -0.82 -12.37
C TYR A 617 -16.99 -0.66 -12.77
N ILE A 618 -16.55 -1.34 -13.83
CA ILE A 618 -15.19 -1.23 -14.37
C ILE A 618 -15.30 -0.88 -15.86
N PRO A 619 -15.28 0.42 -16.21
CA PRO A 619 -15.44 0.87 -17.58
C PRO A 619 -14.13 0.87 -18.38
N GLY A 620 -14.28 0.92 -19.72
CA GLY A 620 -13.19 1.11 -20.65
C GLY A 620 -12.23 -0.07 -20.73
N LEU A 621 -12.73 -1.31 -20.69
CA LEU A 621 -11.92 -2.52 -20.84
C LEU A 621 -11.53 -2.74 -22.31
N ASN A 622 -10.63 -1.91 -22.81
CA ASN A 622 -10.14 -1.94 -24.18
C ASN A 622 -8.63 -2.15 -24.24
N GLU A 623 -8.15 -2.74 -25.32
CA GLU A 623 -6.72 -2.83 -25.63
C GLU A 623 -6.05 -1.45 -25.59
N GLY A 624 -4.90 -1.38 -24.94
CA GLY A 624 -4.16 -0.13 -24.74
C GLY A 624 -4.61 0.67 -23.51
N ASN A 625 -5.75 0.34 -22.90
CA ASN A 625 -6.15 0.79 -21.56
C ASN A 625 -5.94 -0.35 -20.57
N ILE A 626 -6.56 -1.51 -20.77
CA ILE A 626 -6.38 -2.74 -20.01
C ILE A 626 -6.31 -3.94 -20.98
N PRO A 627 -5.15 -4.56 -21.15
CA PRO A 627 -3.84 -4.14 -20.62
C PRO A 627 -3.37 -2.81 -21.20
N SER A 628 -2.57 -2.10 -20.39
CA SER A 628 -1.94 -0.85 -20.80
C SER A 628 -1.06 -1.03 -22.04
N ARG A 629 -0.96 -0.01 -22.92
CA ARG A 629 -0.02 -0.01 -24.06
C ARG A 629 1.44 -0.24 -23.66
N ARG A 630 1.80 0.02 -22.42
CA ARG A 630 3.15 -0.20 -21.87
C ARG A 630 3.41 -1.66 -21.48
N ALA A 631 2.38 -2.49 -21.39
CA ALA A 631 2.52 -3.91 -21.06
C ALA A 631 2.87 -4.73 -22.31
N LEU A 632 4.16 -4.78 -22.64
CA LEU A 632 4.67 -5.39 -23.85
C LEU A 632 5.09 -6.86 -23.69
N ILE A 633 5.48 -7.25 -22.48
CA ILE A 633 5.97 -8.60 -22.18
C ILE A 633 4.98 -9.38 -21.30
N SER A 634 5.08 -10.71 -21.35
CA SER A 634 4.15 -11.60 -20.65
C SER A 634 3.99 -11.28 -19.16
N THR A 635 5.08 -10.98 -18.48
CA THR A 635 5.03 -10.66 -17.04
C THR A 635 4.26 -9.37 -16.72
N GLN A 636 4.37 -8.36 -17.60
CA GLN A 636 3.60 -7.12 -17.47
C GLN A 636 2.11 -7.34 -17.78
N ILE A 637 1.80 -8.19 -18.78
CA ILE A 637 0.41 -8.56 -19.07
C ILE A 637 -0.19 -9.33 -17.90
N GLU A 638 0.58 -10.21 -17.26
CA GLU A 638 0.13 -10.91 -16.06
C GLU A 638 -0.12 -9.94 -14.88
N GLU A 639 0.70 -8.88 -14.73
CA GLU A 639 0.50 -7.85 -13.71
C GLU A 639 -0.78 -7.03 -14.00
N GLU A 640 -1.03 -6.63 -15.25
CA GLU A 640 -2.29 -5.96 -15.66
C GLU A 640 -3.51 -6.86 -15.41
N ARG A 641 -3.38 -8.18 -15.61
CA ARG A 641 -4.44 -9.13 -15.30
C ARG A 641 -4.70 -9.26 -13.80
N ARG A 642 -3.65 -9.25 -12.96
CA ARG A 642 -3.80 -9.17 -11.51
C ARG A 642 -4.48 -7.86 -11.07
N LEU A 643 -4.16 -6.76 -11.73
CA LEU A 643 -4.76 -5.47 -11.45
C LEU A 643 -6.28 -5.49 -11.72
N LEU A 644 -6.70 -6.05 -12.85
CA LEU A 644 -8.12 -6.24 -13.14
C LEU A 644 -8.77 -7.23 -12.15
N TYR A 645 -8.09 -8.33 -11.81
CA TYR A 645 -8.56 -9.29 -10.82
C TYR A 645 -8.80 -8.65 -9.45
N VAL A 646 -7.87 -7.80 -9.00
CA VAL A 646 -8.03 -7.03 -7.76
C VAL A 646 -9.27 -6.16 -7.82
N ALA A 647 -9.48 -5.42 -8.92
CA ALA A 647 -10.64 -4.54 -9.10
C ALA A 647 -11.96 -5.33 -9.10
N MET A 648 -12.04 -6.45 -9.83
CA MET A 648 -13.22 -7.32 -9.87
C MET A 648 -13.59 -7.87 -8.48
N THR A 649 -12.57 -8.29 -7.70
CA THR A 649 -12.77 -8.84 -6.35
C THR A 649 -13.09 -7.81 -5.28
N ARG A 650 -13.27 -6.54 -5.66
CA ARG A 650 -13.82 -5.51 -4.76
C ARG A 650 -15.34 -5.59 -4.65
N ALA A 651 -16.00 -6.18 -5.66
CA ALA A 651 -17.45 -6.35 -5.67
C ALA A 651 -17.91 -7.44 -4.71
N ARG A 652 -18.97 -7.15 -3.94
CA ARG A 652 -19.65 -8.13 -3.08
C ARG A 652 -20.84 -8.76 -3.79
N ARG A 653 -21.72 -7.95 -4.43
CA ARG A 653 -23.02 -8.38 -4.99
C ARG A 653 -23.14 -8.18 -6.50
N SER A 654 -22.69 -7.04 -7.02
CA SER A 654 -22.84 -6.73 -8.44
C SER A 654 -21.53 -6.27 -9.05
N LEU A 655 -21.16 -6.87 -10.18
CA LEU A 655 -19.99 -6.50 -10.97
C LEU A 655 -20.38 -6.32 -12.42
N THR A 656 -20.17 -5.12 -12.95
CA THR A 656 -20.37 -4.81 -14.38
C THR A 656 -19.04 -4.38 -15.00
N LEU A 657 -18.62 -5.09 -16.04
CA LEU A 657 -17.50 -4.74 -16.90
C LEU A 657 -18.06 -4.10 -18.18
N THR A 658 -17.49 -2.96 -18.60
CA THR A 658 -17.89 -2.33 -19.87
C THR A 658 -16.70 -2.10 -20.79
N PHE A 659 -16.96 -2.11 -22.09
CA PHE A 659 -15.95 -1.94 -23.13
C PHE A 659 -16.55 -1.34 -24.40
N LEU A 660 -15.69 -0.73 -25.23
CA LEU A 660 -16.08 -0.13 -26.48
C LEU A 660 -15.80 -1.10 -27.64
N GLU A 661 -16.76 -1.29 -28.52
CA GLU A 661 -16.57 -1.98 -29.80
C GLU A 661 -16.18 -1.00 -30.93
N GLY A 662 -16.42 0.30 -30.68
CA GLY A 662 -16.20 1.35 -31.66
C GLY A 662 -17.31 1.44 -32.70
N THR A 663 -17.12 2.35 -33.63
CA THR A 663 -17.97 2.50 -34.81
C THR A 663 -17.22 1.98 -36.05
N PRO A 664 -17.91 1.71 -37.18
CA PRO A 664 -17.24 1.32 -38.41
C PRO A 664 -16.11 2.25 -38.83
N ASP A 665 -16.27 3.56 -38.57
CA ASP A 665 -15.29 4.59 -38.91
C ASP A 665 -14.14 4.72 -37.87
N ARG A 666 -14.40 4.25 -36.63
CA ARG A 666 -13.44 4.28 -35.51
C ARG A 666 -13.53 3.00 -34.67
N PRO A 667 -13.02 1.87 -35.18
CA PRO A 667 -13.10 0.61 -34.47
C PRO A 667 -12.27 0.67 -33.18
N ALA A 668 -12.84 0.15 -32.09
CA ALA A 668 -12.15 -0.03 -30.84
C ALA A 668 -11.98 -1.53 -30.56
N ALA A 669 -10.80 -1.92 -30.10
CA ALA A 669 -10.52 -3.31 -29.78
C ALA A 669 -10.85 -3.59 -28.30
N PRO A 670 -11.81 -4.49 -28.01
CA PRO A 670 -12.05 -4.97 -26.65
C PRO A 670 -10.79 -5.58 -26.03
N SER A 671 -10.65 -5.47 -24.74
CA SER A 671 -9.52 -6.07 -24.01
C SER A 671 -9.44 -7.58 -24.29
N ARG A 672 -8.23 -8.08 -24.57
CA ARG A 672 -7.97 -9.53 -24.68
C ARG A 672 -8.35 -10.30 -23.42
N PHE A 673 -8.47 -9.63 -22.27
CA PHE A 673 -8.91 -10.24 -21.03
C PHE A 673 -10.40 -10.61 -21.03
N LEU A 674 -11.19 -10.04 -21.94
CA LEU A 674 -12.61 -10.37 -22.10
C LEU A 674 -12.85 -11.61 -22.96
N LEU A 675 -11.86 -12.07 -23.75
CA LEU A 675 -12.01 -13.22 -24.64
C LEU A 675 -12.41 -14.51 -23.91
N GLN A 676 -12.03 -14.65 -22.65
CA GLN A 676 -12.37 -15.81 -21.83
C GLN A 676 -13.83 -15.83 -21.35
N TYR A 677 -14.58 -14.73 -21.56
CA TYR A 677 -15.99 -14.63 -21.23
C TYR A 677 -16.92 -14.84 -22.44
N THR A 678 -16.36 -15.06 -23.61
CA THR A 678 -17.15 -15.27 -24.87
C THR A 678 -18.23 -16.36 -24.75
N PRO A 679 -18.07 -17.44 -23.97
CA PRO A 679 -19.16 -18.43 -23.77
C PRO A 679 -20.38 -17.86 -23.03
N TYR A 680 -20.24 -16.72 -22.36
CA TYR A 680 -21.29 -16.06 -21.57
C TYR A 680 -22.09 -15.01 -22.34
N ARG A 681 -21.87 -14.87 -23.70
CA ARG A 681 -22.60 -13.94 -24.58
C ARG A 681 -24.13 -14.12 -24.62
N GLY A 682 -24.66 -15.11 -23.91
CA GLY A 682 -26.09 -15.43 -23.88
C GLY A 682 -26.88 -15.02 -22.65
N ARG A 683 -26.24 -14.40 -21.66
CA ARG A 683 -26.92 -13.87 -20.46
C ARG A 683 -26.86 -12.35 -20.43
N VAL A 684 -27.52 -11.75 -21.41
CA VAL A 684 -27.99 -10.36 -21.33
C VAL A 684 -29.39 -10.43 -20.74
N LEU A 685 -29.47 -10.12 -19.44
CA LEU A 685 -30.73 -9.75 -18.83
C LEU A 685 -30.74 -8.25 -18.65
#